data_f6e6375756f0b4ef203d2a4034798255
#
_entry.id   f6e6375756f0b4ef203d2a4034798255
#
_cell.length_a   1.000
_cell.length_b   1.000
_cell.length_c   1.000
_cell.angle_alpha   90.00
_cell.angle_beta   90.00
_cell.angle_gamma   90.00
#
_symmetry.space_group_name_H-M   'P 1'
#
loop_
_entity.id
_entity.type
_entity.pdbx_description
1 polymer ?
#
loop_
_entity_poly.entity_id
_entity_poly.type
_entity_poly.pdbx_seq_one_letter_code
_entity_poly.pdbx_strand_id
1 'polypeptide(L)'
;MRLPVVPLCAASLLLLACDRREPGERVVPRPAPVTAASPDAAPEPFREQAIAPVGEHPFSVRDLLALDRVGDPQVSPDGKQILFTLRKTDLEQNRGRKDLWVVGLDGKPPIQLTTHPDNEDAPRWLPDGRKFLFLAKHAGTVQVWRGSLDGDAPTALTSFPVDVANYSVSPDGRLLAFAADVFPDCDAATILACTAERLAERGKKGHSSGQLHTRLFARHWDTWKDDRRSHLFVWPIDGSRGPVDISHALDADVPSKPFGDTDEYTFSPDSKQLVFSAREAGKTEPWSTNFDLFVAPVDGSAAPVNLTKDNPAWDTGPVFSPDGKTLAYRAMTRPGYEADRYRIMTRTWPEGQAKELSPDWDRSADELLFSADGQLLFVTAQQLGQTPLFAVDLAGGPPRAVVGDGAVSQLRRAGDRVLFLHNSLAAPDEIASVDLSGGDLRTHTAVNAAKLKVARMGEALPLEFVGANKDTVRGMVVKPVDFDPSKKYPVAFLIHGGPQGSFGNRWNFRWNPQTYAGAGYAVVMIDFHGSTGYGQAFTDAIQDDWGGKPLQDLKAGLAAALTQQDWLDPTRVCALGASYGGFMVNWIASQWPDAFQCLVNHDGVFDNRMMYYATEELWFPEWEHKGPYWEQQARHELHNPVNHVDQWRLPMLVIHGALDYRIPDSQGLAAFTALQRRGIPSQMLVFPDENHWVLKPANSLLWHDTVLSWLDTWLRPRP
;
A
#
# COMPACT_ATOMS: atom_id res chain seq x y z
N MET A 1 -38.97 -50.78 26.37
CA MET A 1 -38.84 -50.20 27.72
C MET A 1 -39.14 -48.71 27.59
N ARG A 2 -40.20 -48.23 28.24
CA ARG A 2 -40.71 -46.86 28.12
C ARG A 2 -39.96 -45.94 29.09
N LEU A 3 -39.53 -44.78 28.62
CA LEU A 3 -39.02 -43.66 29.44
C LEU A 3 -40.24 -42.79 29.87
N PRO A 4 -40.25 -42.24 31.10
CA PRO A 4 -41.34 -41.34 31.54
C PRO A 4 -41.05 -39.88 31.23
N VAL A 5 -42.09 -39.18 30.85
CA VAL A 5 -42.19 -37.74 30.68
C VAL A 5 -42.39 -37.11 32.07
N VAL A 6 -41.68 -35.99 32.35
CA VAL A 6 -41.90 -35.13 33.52
C VAL A 6 -42.32 -33.75 33.04
N PRO A 7 -43.36 -33.13 33.61
CA PRO A 7 -43.94 -31.87 33.15
C PRO A 7 -43.23 -30.61 33.66
N LEU A 8 -43.21 -29.56 32.82
CA LEU A 8 -42.82 -28.20 33.18
C LEU A 8 -43.82 -27.56 34.15
N CYS A 9 -43.33 -27.10 35.29
CA CYS A 9 -44.04 -26.12 36.14
C CYS A 9 -43.64 -24.71 35.76
N ALA A 10 -44.66 -23.93 35.42
CA ALA A 10 -44.57 -22.46 35.26
C ALA A 10 -44.53 -21.79 36.65
N ALA A 11 -43.52 -20.97 36.89
CA ALA A 11 -43.46 -20.07 38.05
C ALA A 11 -43.55 -18.62 37.60
N SER A 12 -44.65 -17.99 37.97
CA SER A 12 -44.88 -16.55 37.84
C SER A 12 -44.03 -15.80 38.87
N LEU A 13 -43.22 -14.84 38.45
CA LEU A 13 -42.54 -13.89 39.33
C LEU A 13 -43.23 -12.52 39.28
N LEU A 14 -43.68 -12.10 40.46
CA LEU A 14 -44.17 -10.75 40.75
C LEU A 14 -43.06 -9.73 40.67
N LEU A 15 -43.32 -8.63 39.95
CA LEU A 15 -42.53 -7.39 39.97
C LEU A 15 -42.80 -6.62 41.27
N LEU A 16 -41.75 -6.44 42.07
CA LEU A 16 -41.70 -5.40 43.13
C LEU A 16 -40.77 -4.29 42.62
N ALA A 17 -41.30 -3.12 42.38
CA ALA A 17 -40.59 -1.90 42.08
C ALA A 17 -39.88 -1.37 43.30
N CYS A 18 -38.53 -1.21 43.24
CA CYS A 18 -37.76 -0.39 44.15
C CYS A 18 -37.16 0.78 43.37
N ASP A 19 -37.70 1.94 43.63
CA ASP A 19 -37.21 3.24 43.15
C ASP A 19 -35.86 3.58 43.87
N ARG A 20 -34.75 3.58 43.13
CA ARG A 20 -33.48 4.20 43.53
C ARG A 20 -33.00 5.05 42.40
N ARG A 21 -33.08 6.37 42.57
CA ARG A 21 -32.47 7.38 41.74
C ARG A 21 -30.96 7.32 41.92
N GLU A 22 -30.20 7.09 40.84
CA GLU A 22 -28.78 7.34 40.73
C GLU A 22 -28.51 8.58 39.85
N PRO A 23 -27.41 9.32 40.09
CA PRO A 23 -27.23 10.63 39.50
C PRO A 23 -26.55 10.59 38.15
N GLY A 24 -27.19 11.20 37.14
CA GLY A 24 -26.53 11.92 36.07
C GLY A 24 -25.81 11.11 35.00
N GLU A 25 -26.52 10.29 34.20
CA GLU A 25 -26.02 9.93 32.87
C GLU A 25 -26.06 11.15 31.94
N ARG A 26 -24.89 11.59 31.46
CA ARG A 26 -24.81 12.52 30.31
C ARG A 26 -25.32 11.80 29.08
N VAL A 27 -26.49 12.14 28.64
CA VAL A 27 -27.02 11.73 27.31
C VAL A 27 -26.12 12.33 26.24
N VAL A 28 -25.32 11.51 25.59
CA VAL A 28 -24.64 11.89 24.35
C VAL A 28 -25.70 12.05 23.28
N PRO A 29 -25.84 13.22 22.65
CA PRO A 29 -26.84 13.39 21.58
C PRO A 29 -26.52 12.43 20.42
N ARG A 30 -27.50 11.66 20.00
CA ARG A 30 -27.43 10.92 18.73
C ARG A 30 -27.21 11.94 17.59
N PRO A 31 -26.26 11.68 16.68
CA PRO A 31 -26.17 12.51 15.49
C PRO A 31 -27.51 12.51 14.74
N ALA A 32 -27.91 13.68 14.29
CA ALA A 32 -29.11 13.84 13.48
C ALA A 32 -29.01 12.96 12.22
N PRO A 33 -30.13 12.38 11.73
CA PRO A 33 -30.11 11.62 10.49
C PRO A 33 -29.62 12.53 9.36
N VAL A 34 -28.60 12.10 8.67
CA VAL A 34 -28.13 12.75 7.43
C VAL A 34 -29.27 12.63 6.42
N THR A 35 -29.92 13.74 6.10
CA THR A 35 -30.88 13.80 5.01
C THR A 35 -30.11 13.56 3.72
N ALA A 36 -30.50 12.51 2.98
CA ALA A 36 -29.98 12.26 1.64
C ALA A 36 -30.21 13.51 0.78
N ALA A 37 -29.14 14.01 0.17
CA ALA A 37 -29.21 15.13 -0.76
C ALA A 37 -30.11 14.75 -1.95
N SER A 38 -30.88 15.73 -2.46
CA SER A 38 -31.69 15.56 -3.66
C SER A 38 -30.80 15.23 -4.86
N PRO A 39 -31.18 14.27 -5.74
CA PRO A 39 -30.34 13.86 -6.87
C PRO A 39 -30.05 14.95 -7.91
N ASP A 40 -30.72 16.10 -7.86
CA ASP A 40 -30.64 17.17 -8.86
C ASP A 40 -29.88 18.44 -8.40
N ALA A 41 -29.27 18.43 -7.22
CA ALA A 41 -28.44 19.57 -6.80
C ALA A 41 -27.05 19.43 -7.42
N ALA A 42 -26.60 20.44 -8.21
CA ALA A 42 -25.22 20.50 -8.65
C ALA A 42 -24.31 20.40 -7.42
N PRO A 43 -23.29 19.52 -7.44
CA PRO A 43 -22.43 19.31 -6.29
C PRO A 43 -21.70 20.60 -5.94
N GLU A 44 -21.68 20.96 -4.65
CA GLU A 44 -20.99 22.16 -4.21
C GLU A 44 -19.47 22.07 -4.51
N PRO A 45 -18.86 23.17 -4.95
CA PRO A 45 -17.40 23.20 -5.20
C PRO A 45 -16.64 22.92 -3.89
N PHE A 46 -15.55 22.18 -4.00
CA PHE A 46 -14.67 21.90 -2.87
C PHE A 46 -14.15 23.20 -2.27
N ARG A 47 -14.36 23.38 -0.96
CA ARG A 47 -13.74 24.46 -0.19
C ARG A 47 -12.53 23.87 0.56
N GLU A 48 -11.36 24.40 0.28
CA GLU A 48 -10.14 24.01 0.99
C GLU A 48 -10.32 24.27 2.50
N GLN A 49 -10.19 23.24 3.30
CA GLN A 49 -10.40 23.31 4.76
C GLN A 49 -9.08 23.67 5.43
N ALA A 50 -9.14 24.53 6.46
CA ALA A 50 -8.00 24.83 7.32
C ALA A 50 -7.80 23.66 8.31
N ILE A 51 -7.16 22.57 7.89
CA ILE A 51 -6.90 21.38 8.71
C ILE A 51 -5.75 21.61 9.67
N ALA A 52 -4.64 22.19 9.17
CA ALA A 52 -3.42 22.45 9.93
C ALA A 52 -3.52 23.74 10.80
N PRO A 53 -2.77 23.85 11.91
CA PRO A 53 -2.66 25.07 12.69
C PRO A 53 -2.08 26.24 11.86
N VAL A 54 -2.41 27.46 12.28
CA VAL A 54 -1.88 28.70 11.64
C VAL A 54 -0.60 29.14 12.36
N GLY A 55 0.39 29.57 11.58
CA GLY A 55 1.68 30.04 12.09
C GLY A 55 2.68 28.92 12.31
N GLU A 56 3.83 29.27 12.86
CA GLU A 56 4.92 28.30 13.09
C GLU A 56 4.61 27.40 14.30
N HIS A 57 4.67 26.09 14.12
CA HIS A 57 4.33 25.10 15.15
C HIS A 57 5.09 23.77 14.89
N PRO A 58 5.17 22.86 15.90
CA PRO A 58 5.67 21.51 15.70
C PRO A 58 4.75 20.70 14.77
N PHE A 59 5.34 19.88 13.89
CA PHE A 59 4.59 19.03 12.94
C PHE A 59 3.61 18.09 13.67
N SER A 60 2.40 18.01 13.18
CA SER A 60 1.30 17.25 13.80
C SER A 60 0.58 16.36 12.76
N VAL A 61 -0.31 15.50 13.24
CA VAL A 61 -1.21 14.73 12.34
C VAL A 61 -2.09 15.63 11.48
N ARG A 62 -2.42 16.83 11.95
CA ARG A 62 -3.22 17.79 11.16
C ARG A 62 -2.42 18.32 9.98
N ASP A 63 -1.12 18.53 10.14
CA ASP A 63 -0.21 18.85 9.04
C ASP A 63 -0.12 17.67 8.08
N LEU A 64 0.09 16.46 8.58
CA LEU A 64 0.14 15.26 7.77
C LEU A 64 -1.10 15.09 6.87
N LEU A 65 -2.30 15.37 7.42
CA LEU A 65 -3.55 15.34 6.65
C LEU A 65 -3.73 16.51 5.70
N ALA A 66 -3.18 17.68 6.06
CA ALA A 66 -3.26 18.89 5.23
C ALA A 66 -2.32 18.87 4.02
N LEU A 67 -1.27 18.02 4.04
CA LEU A 67 -0.34 17.91 2.92
C LEU A 67 -1.02 17.36 1.68
N ASP A 68 -0.79 18.03 0.55
CA ASP A 68 -1.23 17.57 -0.76
C ASP A 68 -0.34 16.42 -1.24
N ARG A 69 -0.91 15.47 -1.99
CA ARG A 69 -0.19 14.29 -2.48
C ARG A 69 -0.13 14.33 -3.99
N VAL A 70 1.08 14.53 -4.50
CA VAL A 70 1.39 14.44 -5.94
C VAL A 70 1.41 12.97 -6.36
N GLY A 71 0.88 12.67 -7.55
CA GLY A 71 0.88 11.31 -8.08
C GLY A 71 0.74 11.25 -9.60
N ASP A 72 1.07 10.11 -10.17
CA ASP A 72 0.92 9.74 -11.58
C ASP A 72 1.41 10.82 -12.57
N PRO A 73 2.69 11.24 -12.50
CA PRO A 73 3.23 12.23 -13.42
C PRO A 73 3.35 11.64 -14.84
N GLN A 74 2.88 12.38 -15.85
CA GLN A 74 2.88 11.99 -17.24
C GLN A 74 3.51 13.08 -18.08
N VAL A 75 4.60 12.79 -18.77
CA VAL A 75 5.31 13.74 -19.63
C VAL A 75 4.58 13.87 -20.97
N SER A 76 4.39 15.08 -21.45
CA SER A 76 3.79 15.34 -22.78
C SER A 76 4.67 14.78 -23.90
N PRO A 77 4.09 14.43 -25.08
CA PRO A 77 4.85 13.88 -26.21
C PRO A 77 6.00 14.75 -26.68
N ASP A 78 5.92 16.08 -26.51
CA ASP A 78 6.98 17.04 -26.85
C ASP A 78 8.02 17.24 -25.72
N GLY A 79 7.84 16.56 -24.58
CA GLY A 79 8.75 16.60 -23.43
C GLY A 79 8.75 17.90 -22.63
N LYS A 80 7.75 18.79 -22.80
CA LYS A 80 7.78 20.13 -22.18
C LYS A 80 6.84 20.34 -21.01
N GLN A 81 5.83 19.49 -20.85
CA GLN A 81 4.82 19.60 -19.82
C GLN A 81 4.67 18.26 -19.08
N ILE A 82 4.24 18.33 -17.83
CA ILE A 82 3.93 17.20 -16.99
C ILE A 82 2.48 17.35 -16.54
N LEU A 83 1.65 16.40 -16.90
CA LEU A 83 0.30 16.22 -16.40
C LEU A 83 0.36 15.30 -15.17
N PHE A 84 -0.31 15.63 -14.08
CA PHE A 84 -0.24 14.85 -12.85
C PHE A 84 -1.52 14.97 -12.03
N THR A 85 -1.71 14.07 -11.08
CA THR A 85 -2.79 14.16 -10.08
C THR A 85 -2.31 14.86 -8.82
N LEU A 86 -3.18 15.69 -8.23
CA LEU A 86 -2.99 16.27 -6.92
C LEU A 86 -4.17 15.87 -6.03
N ARG A 87 -3.88 15.06 -4.98
CA ARG A 87 -4.88 14.65 -4.00
C ARG A 87 -4.86 15.60 -2.81
N LYS A 88 -5.98 16.25 -2.56
CA LYS A 88 -6.25 17.05 -1.36
C LYS A 88 -7.12 16.29 -0.38
N THR A 89 -6.98 16.57 0.91
CA THR A 89 -7.83 15.98 1.94
C THR A 89 -9.12 16.77 2.09
N ASP A 90 -10.23 16.08 1.98
CA ASP A 90 -11.56 16.54 2.33
C ASP A 90 -11.99 15.87 3.64
N LEU A 91 -11.77 16.57 4.76
CA LEU A 91 -12.05 16.04 6.09
C LEU A 91 -13.56 15.95 6.36
N GLU A 92 -14.35 16.86 5.80
CA GLU A 92 -15.82 16.87 5.95
C GLU A 92 -16.46 15.66 5.26
N GLN A 93 -16.00 15.35 4.04
CA GLN A 93 -16.43 14.16 3.30
C GLN A 93 -15.67 12.88 3.72
N ASN A 94 -14.72 13.02 4.65
CA ASN A 94 -13.86 11.92 5.15
C ASN A 94 -13.15 11.14 4.01
N ARG A 95 -12.65 11.84 3.01
CA ARG A 95 -12.00 11.24 1.83
C ARG A 95 -10.86 12.09 1.27
N GLY A 96 -10.07 11.51 0.39
CA GLY A 96 -9.19 12.26 -0.51
C GLY A 96 -9.93 12.62 -1.78
N ARG A 97 -9.65 13.81 -2.31
CA ARG A 97 -10.12 14.27 -3.60
C ARG A 97 -8.94 14.49 -4.53
N LYS A 98 -9.02 13.95 -5.74
CA LYS A 98 -8.00 14.06 -6.79
C LYS A 98 -8.52 14.95 -7.91
N ASP A 99 -7.70 15.91 -8.33
CA ASP A 99 -7.87 16.71 -9.52
C ASP A 99 -6.63 16.61 -10.41
N LEU A 100 -6.78 16.93 -11.69
CA LEU A 100 -5.69 16.95 -12.66
C LEU A 100 -5.03 18.33 -12.70
N TRP A 101 -3.71 18.32 -12.77
CA TRP A 101 -2.86 19.50 -12.82
C TRP A 101 -1.83 19.35 -13.93
N VAL A 102 -1.36 20.48 -14.44
CA VAL A 102 -0.25 20.54 -15.41
C VAL A 102 0.82 21.50 -14.94
N VAL A 103 2.08 21.13 -15.15
CA VAL A 103 3.25 21.98 -14.90
C VAL A 103 4.21 21.94 -16.09
N GLY A 104 4.77 23.08 -16.46
CA GLY A 104 5.83 23.17 -17.46
C GLY A 104 7.20 22.85 -16.83
N LEU A 105 8.14 22.39 -17.67
CA LEU A 105 9.56 22.25 -17.26
C LEU A 105 10.29 23.60 -17.23
N ASP A 106 9.58 24.71 -17.48
CA ASP A 106 10.11 26.10 -17.49
C ASP A 106 10.10 26.79 -16.11
N GLY A 107 9.75 26.06 -15.05
CA GLY A 107 9.77 26.53 -13.66
C GLY A 107 8.57 27.42 -13.25
N LYS A 108 7.53 27.46 -14.06
CA LYS A 108 6.28 28.14 -13.68
C LYS A 108 5.46 27.29 -12.71
N PRO A 109 4.61 27.92 -11.86
CA PRO A 109 3.75 27.19 -10.96
C PRO A 109 2.78 26.23 -11.70
N PRO A 110 2.37 25.12 -11.07
CA PRO A 110 1.35 24.22 -11.61
C PRO A 110 0.00 24.92 -11.82
N ILE A 111 -0.73 24.49 -12.84
CA ILE A 111 -2.07 24.97 -13.19
C ILE A 111 -3.06 23.82 -13.01
N GLN A 112 -4.15 24.06 -12.28
CA GLN A 112 -5.25 23.13 -12.12
C GLN A 112 -6.08 23.07 -13.42
N LEU A 113 -6.33 21.85 -13.92
CA LEU A 113 -7.09 21.62 -15.15
C LEU A 113 -8.54 21.22 -14.89
N THR A 114 -8.79 20.53 -13.79
CA THR A 114 -10.11 19.98 -13.47
C THR A 114 -10.51 20.32 -12.04
N THR A 115 -11.82 20.36 -11.77
CA THR A 115 -12.38 20.80 -10.47
C THR A 115 -13.67 20.06 -10.10
N HIS A 116 -13.96 18.92 -10.73
CA HIS A 116 -15.16 18.16 -10.42
C HIS A 116 -15.13 17.64 -8.97
N PRO A 117 -16.26 17.54 -8.25
CA PRO A 117 -16.28 17.08 -6.87
C PRO A 117 -15.93 15.59 -6.69
N ASP A 118 -16.11 14.77 -7.73
CA ASP A 118 -15.60 13.39 -7.74
C ASP A 118 -14.13 13.35 -8.19
N ASN A 119 -13.46 12.24 -7.89
CA ASN A 119 -12.07 12.05 -8.28
C ASN A 119 -11.90 12.04 -9.79
N GLU A 120 -10.86 12.72 -10.23
CA GLU A 120 -10.33 12.69 -11.59
C GLU A 120 -8.89 12.18 -11.51
N ASP A 121 -8.62 11.02 -12.12
CA ASP A 121 -7.40 10.26 -11.88
C ASP A 121 -6.81 9.66 -13.16
N ALA A 122 -5.62 9.08 -13.07
CA ALA A 122 -4.94 8.36 -14.14
C ALA A 122 -4.82 9.15 -15.45
N PRO A 123 -4.24 10.37 -15.46
CA PRO A 123 -4.10 11.15 -16.67
C PRO A 123 -3.17 10.47 -17.70
N ARG A 124 -3.53 10.52 -18.98
CA ARG A 124 -2.70 10.01 -20.09
C ARG A 124 -2.77 10.95 -21.27
N TRP A 125 -1.62 11.39 -21.76
CA TRP A 125 -1.56 12.22 -22.96
C TRP A 125 -2.02 11.46 -24.21
N LEU A 126 -2.70 12.16 -25.10
CA LEU A 126 -2.83 11.73 -26.49
C LEU A 126 -1.63 12.23 -27.32
N PRO A 127 -1.31 11.58 -28.47
CA PRO A 127 -0.12 11.93 -29.25
C PRO A 127 -0.04 13.37 -29.75
N ASP A 128 -1.18 14.09 -29.79
CA ASP A 128 -1.23 15.50 -30.20
C ASP A 128 -0.63 16.47 -29.15
N GLY A 129 -0.36 15.99 -27.93
CA GLY A 129 0.18 16.79 -26.83
C GLY A 129 -0.71 17.93 -26.34
N ARG A 130 -1.97 17.97 -26.75
CA ARG A 130 -2.97 18.97 -26.37
C ARG A 130 -4.17 18.38 -25.65
N LYS A 131 -4.54 17.15 -26.02
CA LYS A 131 -5.62 16.37 -25.40
C LYS A 131 -5.05 15.30 -24.51
N PHE A 132 -5.82 14.96 -23.49
CA PHE A 132 -5.49 13.92 -22.55
C PHE A 132 -6.75 13.12 -22.17
N LEU A 133 -6.52 11.92 -21.69
CA LEU A 133 -7.55 11.05 -21.13
C LEU A 133 -7.40 11.00 -19.62
N PHE A 134 -8.48 10.67 -18.91
CA PHE A 134 -8.48 10.46 -17.47
C PHE A 134 -9.68 9.61 -17.02
N LEU A 135 -9.61 9.03 -15.82
CA LEU A 135 -10.72 8.31 -15.20
C LEU A 135 -11.55 9.25 -14.33
N ALA A 136 -12.87 9.15 -14.45
CA ALA A 136 -13.80 9.85 -13.56
C ALA A 136 -15.16 9.16 -13.49
N LYS A 137 -15.87 9.38 -12.35
CA LYS A 137 -17.21 8.81 -12.09
C LYS A 137 -18.33 9.86 -12.26
N HIS A 138 -18.26 10.70 -13.29
CA HIS A 138 -19.21 11.81 -13.46
C HIS A 138 -20.64 11.39 -13.86
N ALA A 139 -20.83 10.13 -14.28
CA ALA A 139 -22.12 9.63 -14.77
C ALA A 139 -22.54 8.27 -14.17
N GLY A 140 -22.16 8.00 -12.91
CA GLY A 140 -22.58 6.80 -12.18
C GLY A 140 -21.56 5.67 -12.18
N THR A 141 -20.91 5.34 -13.31
CA THR A 141 -19.80 4.41 -13.43
C THR A 141 -18.49 5.15 -13.71
N VAL A 142 -17.36 4.56 -13.29
CA VAL A 142 -16.03 5.06 -13.63
C VAL A 142 -15.78 4.83 -15.10
N GLN A 143 -15.52 5.88 -15.86
CA GLN A 143 -15.32 5.86 -17.30
C GLN A 143 -14.05 6.63 -17.68
N VAL A 144 -13.56 6.41 -18.91
CA VAL A 144 -12.49 7.22 -19.49
C VAL A 144 -13.10 8.49 -20.08
N TRP A 145 -12.57 9.64 -19.69
CA TRP A 145 -12.96 10.98 -20.14
C TRP A 145 -11.83 11.60 -20.97
N ARG A 146 -12.17 12.52 -21.84
CA ARG A 146 -11.24 13.29 -22.64
C ARG A 146 -11.26 14.76 -22.21
N GLY A 147 -10.11 15.29 -21.86
CA GLY A 147 -9.86 16.69 -21.58
C GLY A 147 -8.98 17.35 -22.64
N SER A 148 -8.88 18.68 -22.58
CA SER A 148 -8.07 19.51 -23.49
C SER A 148 -7.38 20.62 -22.72
N LEU A 149 -6.15 20.96 -23.10
CA LEU A 149 -5.46 22.18 -22.61
C LEU A 149 -6.07 23.48 -23.17
N ASP A 150 -6.93 23.37 -24.20
CA ASP A 150 -7.57 24.52 -24.83
C ASP A 150 -8.75 25.07 -24.01
N GLY A 151 -9.09 24.43 -22.89
CA GLY A 151 -10.16 24.85 -21.99
C GLY A 151 -11.55 24.33 -22.38
N ASP A 152 -11.63 23.39 -23.32
CA ASP A 152 -12.88 22.71 -23.65
C ASP A 152 -13.39 21.89 -22.45
N ALA A 153 -14.70 21.86 -22.26
CA ALA A 153 -15.30 21.01 -21.22
C ALA A 153 -14.98 19.54 -21.47
N PRO A 154 -14.63 18.78 -20.42
CA PRO A 154 -14.37 17.34 -20.56
C PRO A 154 -15.58 16.58 -21.14
N THR A 155 -15.32 15.60 -21.99
CA THR A 155 -16.32 14.73 -22.59
C THR A 155 -16.05 13.26 -22.31
N ALA A 156 -17.11 12.47 -22.04
CA ALA A 156 -16.96 11.05 -21.90
C ALA A 156 -16.44 10.41 -23.19
N LEU A 157 -15.37 9.65 -23.10
CA LEU A 157 -14.85 8.85 -24.21
C LEU A 157 -15.51 7.48 -24.25
N THR A 158 -15.71 6.87 -23.07
CA THR A 158 -16.35 5.55 -22.93
C THR A 158 -17.69 5.67 -22.22
N SER A 159 -18.55 4.67 -22.43
CA SER A 159 -19.84 4.54 -21.76
C SER A 159 -20.16 3.05 -21.51
N PHE A 160 -19.15 2.32 -21.01
CA PHE A 160 -19.32 0.90 -20.70
C PHE A 160 -20.28 0.72 -19.52
N PRO A 161 -21.04 -0.38 -19.47
CA PRO A 161 -22.03 -0.61 -18.43
C PRO A 161 -21.42 -1.04 -17.08
N VAL A 162 -20.09 -1.13 -16.99
CA VAL A 162 -19.30 -1.45 -15.80
C VAL A 162 -18.19 -0.42 -15.59
N ASP A 163 -17.62 -0.38 -14.40
CA ASP A 163 -16.49 0.51 -14.09
C ASP A 163 -15.24 0.10 -14.86
N VAL A 164 -14.50 1.10 -15.35
CA VAL A 164 -13.12 0.97 -15.83
C VAL A 164 -12.19 1.13 -14.63
N ALA A 165 -11.40 0.09 -14.32
CA ALA A 165 -10.52 0.09 -13.15
C ALA A 165 -9.22 0.87 -13.41
N ASN A 166 -8.57 0.61 -14.53
CA ASN A 166 -7.37 1.31 -15.02
C ASN A 166 -7.30 1.23 -16.55
N TYR A 167 -6.40 1.99 -17.17
CA TYR A 167 -6.25 1.97 -18.61
C TYR A 167 -4.88 2.47 -19.08
N SER A 168 -4.51 2.10 -20.30
CA SER A 168 -3.34 2.57 -21.03
C SER A 168 -3.68 2.89 -22.49
N VAL A 169 -2.96 3.82 -23.09
CA VAL A 169 -3.12 4.21 -24.50
C VAL A 169 -2.01 3.58 -25.32
N SER A 170 -2.35 3.01 -26.51
CA SER A 170 -1.34 2.46 -27.41
C SER A 170 -0.36 3.53 -27.91
N PRO A 171 0.89 3.16 -28.26
CA PRO A 171 1.88 4.10 -28.77
C PRO A 171 1.43 4.94 -29.97
N ASP A 172 0.58 4.40 -30.83
CA ASP A 172 0.02 5.11 -31.99
C ASP A 172 -1.21 5.99 -31.65
N GLY A 173 -1.68 5.95 -30.38
CA GLY A 173 -2.82 6.72 -29.88
C GLY A 173 -4.20 6.25 -30.37
N ARG A 174 -4.31 5.07 -30.95
CA ARG A 174 -5.55 4.57 -31.56
C ARG A 174 -6.33 3.58 -30.72
N LEU A 175 -5.66 2.91 -29.79
CA LEU A 175 -6.24 1.87 -28.96
C LEU A 175 -6.19 2.26 -27.49
N LEU A 176 -7.20 1.84 -26.76
CA LEU A 176 -7.27 1.86 -25.30
C LEU A 176 -7.20 0.41 -24.83
N ALA A 177 -6.20 0.05 -24.01
CA ALA A 177 -6.26 -1.13 -23.17
C ALA A 177 -6.87 -0.71 -21.84
N PHE A 178 -7.84 -1.46 -21.30
CA PHE A 178 -8.46 -1.15 -20.02
C PHE A 178 -8.85 -2.40 -19.25
N ALA A 179 -8.85 -2.32 -17.93
CA ALA A 179 -9.29 -3.39 -17.06
C ALA A 179 -10.71 -3.14 -16.54
N ALA A 180 -11.49 -4.22 -16.42
CA ALA A 180 -12.80 -4.23 -15.79
C ALA A 180 -13.06 -5.55 -15.07
N ASP A 181 -13.75 -5.49 -13.91
CA ASP A 181 -14.16 -6.70 -13.17
C ASP A 181 -15.42 -7.29 -13.77
N VAL A 182 -15.33 -8.52 -14.30
CA VAL A 182 -16.38 -9.19 -15.05
C VAL A 182 -16.65 -10.61 -14.56
N PHE A 183 -17.78 -11.20 -14.88
CA PHE A 183 -18.07 -12.61 -14.65
C PHE A 183 -17.49 -13.46 -15.79
N PRO A 184 -16.47 -14.29 -15.57
CA PRO A 184 -15.76 -15.01 -16.62
C PRO A 184 -16.64 -16.05 -17.38
N ASP A 185 -17.74 -16.49 -16.77
CA ASP A 185 -18.70 -17.43 -17.34
C ASP A 185 -19.71 -16.76 -18.29
N CYS A 186 -19.67 -15.43 -18.45
CA CYS A 186 -20.40 -14.73 -19.50
C CYS A 186 -19.72 -14.93 -20.87
N ASP A 187 -20.50 -14.91 -21.95
CA ASP A 187 -19.97 -14.95 -23.32
C ASP A 187 -19.06 -13.72 -23.58
N ALA A 188 -17.88 -13.96 -24.14
CA ALA A 188 -16.87 -12.93 -24.35
C ALA A 188 -17.37 -11.72 -25.16
N ALA A 189 -18.29 -11.93 -26.12
CA ALA A 189 -18.82 -10.85 -26.94
C ALA A 189 -19.80 -9.92 -26.18
N THR A 190 -20.38 -10.39 -25.09
CA THR A 190 -21.39 -9.68 -24.29
C THR A 190 -21.01 -9.52 -22.82
N ILE A 191 -19.79 -9.89 -22.45
CA ILE A 191 -19.34 -10.03 -21.05
C ILE A 191 -19.59 -8.77 -20.19
N LEU A 192 -19.36 -7.55 -20.72
CA LEU A 192 -19.61 -6.31 -20.00
C LEU A 192 -21.10 -6.09 -19.73
N ALA A 193 -21.97 -6.33 -20.71
CA ALA A 193 -23.41 -6.21 -20.57
C ALA A 193 -23.99 -7.28 -19.64
N CYS A 194 -23.59 -8.54 -19.82
CA CYS A 194 -23.95 -9.66 -18.94
C CYS A 194 -23.53 -9.39 -17.49
N THR A 195 -22.34 -8.85 -17.26
CA THR A 195 -21.86 -8.49 -15.91
C THR A 195 -22.75 -7.43 -15.30
N ALA A 196 -23.06 -6.36 -16.03
CA ALA A 196 -23.94 -5.29 -15.53
C ALA A 196 -25.34 -5.79 -15.20
N GLU A 197 -25.93 -6.65 -16.04
CA GLU A 197 -27.23 -7.26 -15.81
C GLU A 197 -27.23 -8.12 -14.52
N ARG A 198 -26.21 -8.96 -14.32
CA ARG A 198 -26.05 -9.77 -13.11
C ARG A 198 -25.89 -8.93 -11.85
N LEU A 199 -25.10 -7.85 -11.93
CA LEU A 199 -24.93 -6.91 -10.80
C LEU A 199 -26.25 -6.20 -10.47
N ALA A 200 -26.98 -5.74 -11.49
CA ALA A 200 -28.30 -5.13 -11.31
C ALA A 200 -29.31 -6.11 -10.71
N GLU A 201 -29.29 -7.38 -11.12
CA GLU A 201 -30.14 -8.42 -10.54
C GLU A 201 -29.82 -8.68 -9.06
N ARG A 202 -28.52 -8.83 -8.72
CA ARG A 202 -28.06 -8.97 -7.31
C ARG A 202 -28.46 -7.78 -6.42
N GLY A 203 -28.52 -6.57 -6.98
CA GLY A 203 -28.91 -5.35 -6.27
C GLY A 203 -30.41 -5.21 -6.00
N LYS A 204 -31.28 -6.07 -6.56
CA LYS A 204 -32.72 -5.98 -6.36
C LYS A 204 -33.12 -6.29 -4.92
N LYS A 205 -34.11 -5.55 -4.40
CA LYS A 205 -34.67 -5.81 -3.06
C LYS A 205 -35.27 -7.22 -3.00
N GLY A 206 -35.00 -7.94 -1.90
CA GLY A 206 -35.52 -9.28 -1.65
C GLY A 206 -34.65 -10.42 -2.11
N HIS A 207 -33.49 -10.16 -2.76
CA HIS A 207 -32.48 -11.17 -3.00
C HIS A 207 -31.71 -11.51 -1.70
N SER A 208 -31.30 -12.78 -1.57
CA SER A 208 -30.45 -13.21 -0.48
C SER A 208 -29.07 -12.52 -0.60
N SER A 209 -28.53 -12.06 0.53
CA SER A 209 -27.15 -11.55 0.61
C SER A 209 -26.12 -12.67 0.84
N GLY A 210 -26.56 -13.91 0.99
CA GLY A 210 -25.66 -15.06 1.20
C GLY A 210 -24.82 -15.35 -0.04
N GLN A 211 -23.51 -15.62 0.16
CA GLN A 211 -22.58 -16.00 -0.88
C GLN A 211 -22.09 -17.44 -0.63
N LEU A 212 -22.09 -18.27 -1.67
CA LEU A 212 -21.61 -19.64 -1.60
C LEU A 212 -20.22 -19.72 -2.24
N HIS A 213 -19.19 -19.92 -1.42
CA HIS A 213 -17.84 -20.13 -1.90
C HIS A 213 -17.52 -21.62 -1.99
N THR A 214 -16.95 -22.06 -3.10
CA THR A 214 -16.56 -23.47 -3.35
C THR A 214 -15.05 -23.62 -3.49
N ARG A 215 -14.31 -22.50 -3.51
CA ARG A 215 -12.85 -22.42 -3.55
C ARG A 215 -12.38 -21.16 -2.84
N LEU A 216 -11.09 -21.12 -2.48
CA LEU A 216 -10.40 -19.87 -2.13
C LEU A 216 -10.00 -19.13 -3.44
N PHE A 217 -9.90 -17.79 -3.44
CA PHE A 217 -10.11 -16.93 -2.28
C PHE A 217 -11.60 -16.78 -1.98
N ALA A 218 -12.01 -16.90 -0.71
CA ALA A 218 -13.32 -16.42 -0.29
C ALA A 218 -13.29 -14.90 -0.02
N ARG A 219 -12.18 -14.41 0.48
CA ARG A 219 -11.88 -12.99 0.70
C ARG A 219 -10.53 -12.66 0.11
N HIS A 220 -10.30 -11.40 -0.27
CA HIS A 220 -8.98 -10.91 -0.69
C HIS A 220 -8.82 -9.47 -0.23
N TRP A 221 -7.78 -9.18 0.55
CA TRP A 221 -7.44 -7.91 1.17
C TRP A 221 -8.55 -7.37 2.10
N ASP A 222 -9.57 -6.70 1.58
CA ASP A 222 -10.70 -6.09 2.32
C ASP A 222 -12.07 -6.43 1.71
N THR A 223 -12.10 -7.31 0.72
CA THR A 223 -13.28 -7.58 -0.10
C THR A 223 -13.62 -9.07 -0.11
N TRP A 224 -14.92 -9.39 0.02
CA TRP A 224 -15.43 -10.72 -0.27
C TRP A 224 -15.47 -10.93 -1.79
N LYS A 225 -14.93 -12.03 -2.27
CA LYS A 225 -14.97 -12.38 -3.71
C LYS A 225 -16.39 -12.70 -4.11
N ASP A 226 -16.81 -12.18 -5.26
CA ASP A 226 -18.15 -12.34 -5.82
C ASP A 226 -18.13 -13.04 -7.19
N ASP A 227 -17.14 -13.88 -7.43
CA ASP A 227 -16.86 -14.65 -8.65
C ASP A 227 -16.43 -13.81 -9.86
N ARG A 228 -16.32 -12.50 -9.75
CA ARG A 228 -15.73 -11.68 -10.80
C ARG A 228 -14.21 -11.82 -10.84
N ARG A 229 -13.66 -11.63 -12.04
CA ARG A 229 -12.23 -11.50 -12.33
C ARG A 229 -11.96 -10.14 -12.97
N SER A 230 -10.79 -9.58 -12.74
CA SER A 230 -10.28 -8.47 -13.54
C SER A 230 -9.86 -9.01 -14.89
N HIS A 231 -10.44 -8.50 -15.98
CA HIS A 231 -10.06 -8.84 -17.34
C HIS A 231 -9.52 -7.63 -18.08
N LEU A 232 -8.59 -7.87 -19.01
CA LEU A 232 -7.95 -6.86 -19.83
C LEU A 232 -8.61 -6.81 -21.22
N PHE A 233 -9.14 -5.63 -21.54
CA PHE A 233 -9.85 -5.36 -22.79
C PHE A 233 -9.05 -4.42 -23.70
N VAL A 234 -9.24 -4.54 -25.01
CA VAL A 234 -8.73 -3.58 -26.00
C VAL A 234 -9.88 -3.00 -26.80
N TRP A 235 -9.90 -1.66 -26.92
CA TRP A 235 -10.95 -0.93 -27.61
C TRP A 235 -10.36 0.18 -28.50
N PRO A 236 -10.83 0.34 -29.78
CA PRO A 236 -10.44 1.47 -30.59
C PRO A 236 -11.04 2.77 -30.08
N ILE A 237 -10.20 3.80 -29.89
CA ILE A 237 -10.60 5.12 -29.34
C ILE A 237 -11.64 5.83 -30.23
N ASP A 238 -11.70 5.50 -31.52
CA ASP A 238 -12.69 6.02 -32.46
C ASP A 238 -14.07 5.33 -32.38
N GLY A 239 -14.19 4.28 -31.55
CA GLY A 239 -15.43 3.50 -31.39
C GLY A 239 -15.81 2.66 -32.61
N SER A 240 -14.90 2.41 -33.54
CA SER A 240 -15.16 1.65 -34.79
C SER A 240 -15.56 0.20 -34.57
N ARG A 241 -15.28 -0.37 -33.39
CA ARG A 241 -15.73 -1.70 -32.93
C ARG A 241 -15.94 -1.72 -31.42
N GLY A 242 -16.63 -2.74 -30.91
CA GLY A 242 -16.73 -3.01 -29.46
C GLY A 242 -15.39 -3.42 -28.84
N PRO A 243 -15.28 -3.38 -27.49
CA PRO A 243 -14.11 -3.86 -26.79
C PRO A 243 -13.92 -5.37 -26.96
N VAL A 244 -12.69 -5.80 -27.01
CA VAL A 244 -12.28 -7.21 -27.11
C VAL A 244 -11.59 -7.61 -25.83
N ASP A 245 -12.08 -8.66 -25.16
CA ASP A 245 -11.45 -9.26 -24.00
C ASP A 245 -10.29 -10.14 -24.47
N ILE A 246 -9.06 -9.70 -24.21
CA ILE A 246 -7.85 -10.40 -24.62
C ILE A 246 -7.36 -11.41 -23.58
N SER A 247 -7.88 -11.37 -22.37
CA SER A 247 -7.53 -12.27 -21.27
C SER A 247 -8.59 -13.34 -20.97
N HIS A 248 -9.71 -13.35 -21.70
CA HIS A 248 -10.87 -14.23 -21.46
C HIS A 248 -10.53 -15.73 -21.35
N ALA A 249 -9.49 -16.19 -22.03
CA ALA A 249 -9.08 -17.59 -22.01
C ALA A 249 -8.38 -18.02 -20.70
N LEU A 250 -8.04 -17.08 -19.81
CA LEU A 250 -7.29 -17.32 -18.57
C LEU A 250 -8.21 -17.34 -17.34
N ASP A 251 -8.02 -18.32 -16.44
CA ASP A 251 -8.62 -18.26 -15.07
C ASP A 251 -7.73 -17.44 -14.14
N ALA A 252 -7.59 -16.14 -14.43
CA ALA A 252 -6.71 -15.22 -13.71
C ALA A 252 -7.30 -13.80 -13.63
N ASP A 253 -6.89 -13.03 -12.64
CA ASP A 253 -7.10 -11.58 -12.61
C ASP A 253 -6.00 -10.90 -13.46
N VAL A 254 -6.38 -10.04 -14.41
CA VAL A 254 -5.48 -9.25 -15.27
C VAL A 254 -5.96 -7.79 -15.35
N PRO A 255 -5.24 -6.82 -14.80
CA PRO A 255 -4.13 -6.95 -13.85
C PRO A 255 -4.49 -7.71 -12.58
N SER A 256 -3.46 -8.09 -11.82
CA SER A 256 -3.61 -8.89 -10.61
C SER A 256 -4.44 -8.21 -9.52
N LYS A 257 -4.98 -8.97 -8.61
CA LYS A 257 -5.64 -8.44 -7.39
C LYS A 257 -4.76 -8.76 -6.17
N PRO A 258 -4.75 -7.89 -5.12
CA PRO A 258 -5.61 -6.70 -4.96
C PRO A 258 -5.00 -5.41 -5.53
N PHE A 259 -3.70 -5.36 -5.90
CA PHE A 259 -2.95 -4.12 -6.16
C PHE A 259 -2.43 -3.98 -7.60
N GLY A 260 -2.75 -4.91 -8.49
CA GLY A 260 -2.29 -4.83 -9.88
C GLY A 260 -2.82 -3.59 -10.61
N ASP A 261 -1.95 -2.96 -11.41
CA ASP A 261 -2.22 -1.74 -12.15
C ASP A 261 -1.55 -1.78 -13.54
N THR A 262 -1.44 -0.63 -14.19
CA THR A 262 -0.92 -0.45 -15.55
C THR A 262 0.55 -0.80 -15.74
N ASP A 263 1.33 -0.95 -14.69
CA ASP A 263 2.70 -1.45 -14.74
C ASP A 263 2.79 -2.98 -14.97
N GLU A 264 1.68 -3.72 -14.81
CA GLU A 264 1.61 -5.15 -15.11
C GLU A 264 1.32 -5.46 -16.59
N TYR A 265 1.08 -4.45 -17.44
CA TYR A 265 0.87 -4.67 -18.86
C TYR A 265 1.38 -3.52 -19.74
N THR A 266 1.81 -3.83 -20.96
CA THR A 266 2.33 -2.87 -21.91
C THR A 266 2.01 -3.23 -23.35
N PHE A 267 1.73 -2.23 -24.19
CA PHE A 267 1.64 -2.41 -25.62
C PHE A 267 3.02 -2.65 -26.24
N SER A 268 3.07 -3.51 -27.26
CA SER A 268 4.23 -3.52 -28.15
C SER A 268 4.36 -2.17 -28.89
N PRO A 269 5.57 -1.73 -29.25
CA PRO A 269 5.78 -0.43 -29.89
C PRO A 269 5.06 -0.26 -31.23
N ASP A 270 4.73 -1.35 -31.93
CA ASP A 270 3.92 -1.34 -33.14
C ASP A 270 2.39 -1.36 -32.89
N SER A 271 1.98 -1.29 -31.59
CA SER A 271 0.58 -1.29 -31.14
C SER A 271 -0.24 -2.53 -31.53
N LYS A 272 0.41 -3.67 -31.88
CA LYS A 272 -0.29 -4.87 -32.35
C LYS A 272 -0.47 -5.94 -31.29
N GLN A 273 0.31 -5.90 -30.24
CA GLN A 273 0.29 -6.88 -29.17
C GLN A 273 0.26 -6.19 -27.81
N LEU A 274 -0.26 -6.89 -26.82
CA LEU A 274 -0.11 -6.56 -25.38
C LEU A 274 0.68 -7.67 -24.71
N VAL A 275 1.67 -7.28 -23.88
CA VAL A 275 2.35 -8.16 -22.92
C VAL A 275 1.81 -7.81 -21.56
N PHE A 276 1.41 -8.82 -20.77
CA PHE A 276 0.82 -8.62 -19.45
C PHE A 276 1.17 -9.75 -18.49
N SER A 277 1.14 -9.47 -17.19
CA SER A 277 1.35 -10.44 -16.12
C SER A 277 0.03 -11.08 -15.69
N ALA A 278 0.02 -12.40 -15.46
CA ALA A 278 -1.14 -13.12 -14.96
C ALA A 278 -0.75 -14.35 -14.15
N ARG A 279 -1.56 -14.69 -13.13
CA ARG A 279 -1.38 -15.91 -12.31
C ARG A 279 -2.45 -16.92 -12.64
N GLU A 280 -2.14 -17.83 -13.55
CA GLU A 280 -3.02 -18.93 -13.92
C GLU A 280 -2.73 -20.18 -13.07
N ALA A 281 -3.13 -20.16 -11.80
CA ALA A 281 -2.82 -21.19 -10.82
C ALA A 281 -4.04 -22.04 -10.40
N GLY A 282 -5.23 -21.76 -10.93
CA GLY A 282 -6.45 -22.49 -10.64
C GLY A 282 -6.73 -22.56 -9.12
N LYS A 283 -6.89 -23.77 -8.56
CA LYS A 283 -7.18 -23.97 -7.12
C LYS A 283 -6.01 -23.60 -6.20
N THR A 284 -4.79 -23.54 -6.72
CA THR A 284 -3.60 -23.22 -5.92
C THR A 284 -3.32 -21.73 -5.84
N GLU A 285 -4.13 -20.89 -6.46
CA GLU A 285 -3.97 -19.44 -6.52
C GLU A 285 -3.70 -18.80 -5.14
N PRO A 286 -4.36 -19.18 -4.01
CA PRO A 286 -4.15 -18.56 -2.70
C PRO A 286 -2.80 -18.88 -2.04
N TRP A 287 -2.05 -19.86 -2.54
CA TRP A 287 -0.70 -20.22 -2.06
C TRP A 287 0.32 -20.31 -3.18
N SER A 288 0.04 -19.69 -4.33
CA SER A 288 0.94 -19.59 -5.47
C SER A 288 1.34 -18.13 -5.71
N THR A 289 2.62 -17.88 -5.89
CA THR A 289 3.17 -16.60 -6.37
C THR A 289 3.63 -16.67 -7.82
N ASN A 290 3.21 -17.71 -8.55
CA ASN A 290 3.62 -17.92 -9.95
C ASN A 290 2.82 -17.04 -10.91
N PHE A 291 3.29 -15.83 -11.12
CA PHE A 291 2.84 -14.95 -12.20
C PHE A 291 3.73 -15.12 -13.41
N ASP A 292 3.14 -15.34 -14.56
CA ASP A 292 3.83 -15.41 -15.84
C ASP A 292 3.52 -14.20 -16.71
N LEU A 293 4.44 -13.88 -17.63
CA LEU A 293 4.16 -12.94 -18.71
C LEU A 293 3.47 -13.65 -19.87
N PHE A 294 2.36 -13.08 -20.31
CA PHE A 294 1.61 -13.50 -21.49
C PHE A 294 1.68 -12.44 -22.57
N VAL A 295 1.55 -12.87 -23.82
CA VAL A 295 1.38 -11.97 -24.98
C VAL A 295 0.11 -12.34 -25.75
N ALA A 296 -0.68 -11.31 -26.09
CA ALA A 296 -1.87 -11.48 -26.92
C ALA A 296 -1.94 -10.43 -28.03
N PRO A 297 -2.51 -10.77 -29.22
CA PRO A 297 -2.81 -9.79 -30.24
C PRO A 297 -3.95 -8.87 -29.76
N VAL A 298 -3.84 -7.56 -30.03
CA VAL A 298 -4.81 -6.54 -29.59
C VAL A 298 -6.20 -6.68 -30.19
N ASP A 299 -6.35 -7.46 -31.26
CA ASP A 299 -7.62 -7.74 -31.93
C ASP A 299 -8.30 -9.01 -31.41
N GLY A 300 -7.67 -9.75 -30.48
CA GLY A 300 -8.19 -11.00 -29.94
C GLY A 300 -8.19 -12.17 -30.94
N SER A 301 -7.45 -12.08 -32.05
CA SER A 301 -7.41 -13.10 -33.11
C SER A 301 -6.80 -14.42 -32.66
N ALA A 302 -6.09 -14.43 -31.54
CA ALA A 302 -5.51 -15.64 -30.93
C ALA A 302 -5.54 -15.54 -29.39
N ALA A 303 -5.55 -16.69 -28.74
CA ALA A 303 -5.43 -16.78 -27.27
C ALA A 303 -4.05 -16.30 -26.81
N PRO A 304 -3.95 -15.80 -25.55
CA PRO A 304 -2.67 -15.42 -24.95
C PRO A 304 -1.65 -16.57 -24.96
N VAL A 305 -0.40 -16.22 -25.22
CA VAL A 305 0.73 -17.16 -25.18
C VAL A 305 1.61 -16.84 -23.99
N ASN A 306 1.89 -17.83 -23.15
CA ASN A 306 2.77 -17.72 -22.00
C ASN A 306 4.24 -17.63 -22.45
N LEU A 307 4.92 -16.53 -22.08
CA LEU A 307 6.31 -16.23 -22.46
C LEU A 307 7.34 -16.73 -21.45
N THR A 308 6.93 -16.99 -20.19
CA THR A 308 7.84 -17.28 -19.08
C THR A 308 7.48 -18.56 -18.31
N LYS A 309 6.70 -19.44 -18.92
CA LYS A 309 6.19 -20.71 -18.34
C LYS A 309 7.22 -21.60 -17.64
N ASP A 310 8.51 -21.42 -17.97
CA ASP A 310 9.60 -22.22 -17.41
C ASP A 310 10.11 -21.65 -16.06
N ASN A 311 9.68 -20.45 -15.66
CA ASN A 311 9.95 -19.86 -14.35
C ASN A 311 8.77 -20.14 -13.41
N PRO A 312 8.90 -20.93 -12.33
CA PRO A 312 7.81 -21.21 -11.40
C PRO A 312 7.56 -20.12 -10.36
N ALA A 313 8.14 -18.93 -10.54
CA ALA A 313 8.08 -17.79 -9.64
C ALA A 313 7.52 -16.55 -10.36
N TRP A 314 7.53 -15.41 -9.72
CA TRP A 314 6.86 -14.20 -10.17
C TRP A 314 7.62 -13.48 -11.29
N ASP A 315 6.99 -13.34 -12.47
CA ASP A 315 7.43 -12.52 -13.61
C ASP A 315 6.44 -11.36 -13.83
N THR A 316 6.90 -10.10 -13.87
CA THR A 316 6.03 -8.93 -13.99
C THR A 316 6.77 -7.68 -14.50
N GLY A 317 6.03 -6.58 -14.66
CA GLY A 317 6.58 -5.26 -15.01
C GLY A 317 7.22 -5.22 -16.40
N PRO A 318 6.53 -5.66 -17.48
CA PRO A 318 7.10 -5.68 -18.82
C PRO A 318 7.24 -4.27 -19.40
N VAL A 319 8.41 -3.94 -19.93
CA VAL A 319 8.69 -2.67 -20.61
C VAL A 319 9.46 -2.90 -21.90
N PHE A 320 9.13 -2.15 -22.96
CA PHE A 320 9.82 -2.24 -24.25
C PHE A 320 10.90 -1.17 -24.40
N SER A 321 12.01 -1.54 -25.04
CA SER A 321 12.97 -0.56 -25.55
C SER A 321 12.31 0.35 -26.60
N PRO A 322 12.79 1.59 -26.78
CA PRO A 322 12.19 2.52 -27.75
C PRO A 322 12.21 2.03 -29.19
N ASP A 323 13.17 1.19 -29.58
CA ASP A 323 13.26 0.60 -30.91
C ASP A 323 12.40 -0.68 -31.06
N GLY A 324 11.75 -1.12 -29.98
CA GLY A 324 10.87 -2.29 -29.95
C GLY A 324 11.57 -3.65 -30.07
N LYS A 325 12.90 -3.68 -29.95
CA LYS A 325 13.65 -4.94 -30.16
C LYS A 325 13.99 -5.67 -28.86
N THR A 326 13.80 -5.02 -27.72
CA THR A 326 14.09 -5.61 -26.41
C THR A 326 12.86 -5.46 -25.50
N LEU A 327 12.45 -6.56 -24.90
CA LEU A 327 11.53 -6.58 -23.76
C LEU A 327 12.34 -6.76 -22.49
N ALA A 328 12.24 -5.84 -21.54
CA ALA A 328 12.74 -6.01 -20.18
C ALA A 328 11.60 -6.28 -19.21
N TYR A 329 11.84 -7.03 -18.15
CA TYR A 329 10.88 -7.35 -17.11
C TYR A 329 11.58 -7.76 -15.81
N ARG A 330 10.84 -7.88 -14.74
CA ARG A 330 11.32 -8.33 -13.43
C ARG A 330 10.95 -9.79 -13.19
N ALA A 331 11.85 -10.57 -12.62
CA ALA A 331 11.62 -12.00 -12.36
C ALA A 331 12.20 -12.44 -11.03
N MET A 332 11.41 -13.13 -10.23
CA MET A 332 11.85 -13.89 -9.05
C MET A 332 12.36 -15.28 -9.45
N THR A 333 12.86 -16.05 -8.49
CA THR A 333 13.37 -17.42 -8.71
C THR A 333 12.68 -18.46 -7.85
N ARG A 334 12.17 -18.04 -6.68
CA ARG A 334 11.65 -18.96 -5.66
C ARG A 334 10.13 -18.92 -5.62
N PRO A 335 9.44 -20.01 -5.96
CA PRO A 335 7.99 -20.07 -5.88
C PRO A 335 7.51 -19.98 -4.43
N GLY A 336 6.37 -19.31 -4.23
CA GLY A 336 5.75 -19.13 -2.93
C GLY A 336 6.39 -18.04 -2.04
N TYR A 337 7.38 -17.32 -2.53
CA TYR A 337 8.08 -16.27 -1.78
C TYR A 337 7.91 -14.89 -2.40
N GLU A 338 7.02 -14.08 -1.86
CA GLU A 338 6.73 -12.73 -2.38
C GLU A 338 7.81 -11.67 -2.09
N ALA A 339 8.79 -11.97 -1.22
CA ALA A 339 9.93 -11.10 -0.94
C ALA A 339 11.24 -11.62 -1.57
N ASP A 340 11.15 -12.53 -2.54
CA ASP A 340 12.30 -12.94 -3.34
C ASP A 340 12.82 -11.76 -4.16
N ARG A 341 14.10 -11.79 -4.47
CA ARG A 341 14.74 -10.74 -5.26
C ARG A 341 14.21 -10.70 -6.69
N TYR A 342 13.63 -9.59 -7.10
CA TYR A 342 13.36 -9.33 -8.50
C TYR A 342 14.66 -9.07 -9.26
N ARG A 343 15.02 -10.00 -10.15
CA ARG A 343 16.10 -9.85 -11.13
C ARG A 343 15.60 -9.02 -12.31
N ILE A 344 16.52 -8.33 -12.96
CA ILE A 344 16.23 -7.64 -14.22
C ILE A 344 16.45 -8.63 -15.36
N MET A 345 15.40 -8.95 -16.08
CA MET A 345 15.45 -9.84 -17.25
C MET A 345 15.29 -9.05 -18.54
N THR A 346 16.04 -9.44 -19.56
CA THR A 346 15.90 -8.88 -20.92
C THR A 346 15.80 -10.01 -21.93
N ARG A 347 15.01 -9.80 -22.99
CA ARG A 347 14.94 -10.73 -24.13
C ARG A 347 14.78 -9.94 -25.43
N THR A 348 15.39 -10.44 -26.50
CA THR A 348 15.13 -9.90 -27.86
C THR A 348 13.69 -10.19 -28.23
N TRP A 349 12.99 -9.19 -28.72
CA TRP A 349 11.60 -9.31 -29.11
C TRP A 349 11.47 -9.61 -30.62
N PRO A 350 10.55 -10.49 -31.05
CA PRO A 350 9.62 -11.28 -30.21
C PRO A 350 10.18 -12.65 -29.74
N GLU A 351 11.23 -13.20 -30.31
CA GLU A 351 11.59 -14.62 -30.19
C GLU A 351 12.89 -14.90 -29.40
N GLY A 352 13.49 -13.89 -28.75
CA GLY A 352 14.75 -14.09 -28.04
C GLY A 352 14.60 -14.88 -26.73
N GLN A 353 15.69 -15.52 -26.32
CA GLN A 353 15.82 -16.11 -24.98
C GLN A 353 16.00 -15.03 -23.93
N ALA A 354 15.44 -15.25 -22.73
CA ALA A 354 15.62 -14.35 -21.60
C ALA A 354 17.04 -14.43 -21.05
N LYS A 355 17.60 -13.28 -20.68
CA LYS A 355 18.93 -13.13 -20.08
C LYS A 355 18.82 -12.22 -18.86
N GLU A 356 19.46 -12.60 -17.76
CA GLU A 356 19.58 -11.74 -16.58
C GLU A 356 20.60 -10.61 -16.85
N LEU A 357 20.22 -9.38 -16.52
CA LEU A 357 21.06 -8.21 -16.58
C LEU A 357 21.62 -7.94 -15.17
N SER A 358 22.95 -7.72 -15.05
CA SER A 358 23.62 -7.46 -13.76
C SER A 358 23.39 -8.55 -12.69
N PRO A 359 23.73 -9.84 -12.94
CA PRO A 359 23.40 -10.95 -12.05
C PRO A 359 24.04 -10.84 -10.66
N ASP A 360 25.17 -10.15 -10.54
CA ASP A 360 25.90 -9.93 -9.28
C ASP A 360 25.32 -8.80 -8.42
N TRP A 361 24.28 -8.11 -8.90
CA TRP A 361 23.64 -7.03 -8.17
C TRP A 361 22.59 -7.54 -7.19
N ASP A 362 22.95 -7.61 -5.91
CA ASP A 362 22.11 -8.13 -4.85
C ASP A 362 21.10 -7.06 -4.33
N ARG A 363 20.25 -6.57 -5.23
CA ARG A 363 19.11 -5.70 -4.93
C ARG A 363 17.90 -6.16 -5.73
N SER A 364 16.71 -5.99 -5.15
CA SER A 364 15.44 -6.25 -5.82
C SER A 364 15.08 -5.05 -6.70
N ALA A 365 14.93 -5.28 -8.00
CA ALA A 365 14.47 -4.24 -8.95
C ALA A 365 12.98 -3.96 -8.71
N ASP A 366 12.61 -2.68 -8.65
CA ASP A 366 11.21 -2.28 -8.47
C ASP A 366 10.61 -1.71 -9.76
N GLU A 367 11.00 -0.53 -10.23
CA GLU A 367 10.53 0.02 -11.50
C GLU A 367 11.61 -0.07 -12.58
N LEU A 368 11.18 -0.20 -13.84
CA LEU A 368 12.05 -0.27 -15.02
C LEU A 368 11.67 0.81 -16.04
N LEU A 369 12.66 1.53 -16.57
CA LEU A 369 12.45 2.53 -17.64
C LEU A 369 13.65 2.56 -18.59
N PHE A 370 13.44 2.34 -19.89
CA PHE A 370 14.50 2.54 -20.88
C PHE A 370 14.83 4.00 -21.13
N SER A 371 16.14 4.31 -21.33
CA SER A 371 16.57 5.58 -21.91
C SER A 371 16.04 5.77 -23.34
N ALA A 372 16.04 7.00 -23.83
CA ALA A 372 15.53 7.31 -25.17
C ALA A 372 16.30 6.61 -26.31
N ASP A 373 17.60 6.41 -26.14
CA ASP A 373 18.48 5.70 -27.08
C ASP A 373 18.46 4.16 -26.89
N GLY A 374 17.77 3.68 -25.86
CA GLY A 374 17.69 2.25 -25.53
C GLY A 374 18.98 1.63 -25.05
N GLN A 375 20.00 2.41 -24.65
CA GLN A 375 21.29 1.88 -24.17
C GLN A 375 21.31 1.65 -22.66
N LEU A 376 20.49 2.39 -21.90
CA LEU A 376 20.38 2.29 -20.46
C LEU A 376 18.98 1.81 -20.04
N LEU A 377 18.94 1.08 -18.95
CA LEU A 377 17.73 0.79 -18.19
C LEU A 377 17.85 1.50 -16.84
N PHE A 378 16.92 2.42 -16.56
CA PHE A 378 16.78 3.06 -15.24
C PHE A 378 15.93 2.16 -14.36
N VAL A 379 16.37 1.99 -13.10
CA VAL A 379 15.79 1.05 -12.16
C VAL A 379 15.73 1.69 -10.78
N THR A 380 14.59 1.61 -10.09
CA THR A 380 14.53 1.88 -8.66
C THR A 380 14.78 0.58 -7.88
N ALA A 381 15.45 0.68 -6.76
CA ALA A 381 15.67 -0.44 -5.84
C ALA A 381 15.99 0.05 -4.43
N GLN A 382 15.50 -0.64 -3.42
CA GLN A 382 15.86 -0.31 -2.03
C GLN A 382 17.31 -0.63 -1.74
N GLN A 383 18.02 0.31 -1.09
CA GLN A 383 19.41 0.16 -0.68
C GLN A 383 19.69 0.94 0.59
N LEU A 384 20.03 0.23 1.69
CA LEU A 384 20.50 0.81 2.95
C LEU A 384 19.58 1.93 3.49
N GLY A 385 18.26 1.65 3.50
CA GLY A 385 17.25 2.59 3.96
C GLY A 385 16.89 3.71 2.97
N GLN A 386 17.46 3.73 1.77
CA GLN A 386 17.08 4.62 0.67
C GLN A 386 16.35 3.84 -0.43
N THR A 387 15.73 4.55 -1.37
CA THR A 387 15.24 3.96 -2.64
C THR A 387 15.84 4.74 -3.81
N PRO A 388 17.13 4.50 -4.12
CA PRO A 388 17.85 5.16 -5.19
C PRO A 388 17.28 4.89 -6.59
N LEU A 389 17.59 5.81 -7.51
CA LEU A 389 17.52 5.58 -8.95
C LEU A 389 18.88 5.07 -9.44
N PHE A 390 18.89 3.94 -10.12
CA PHE A 390 20.09 3.36 -10.75
C PHE A 390 19.98 3.44 -12.27
N ALA A 391 21.14 3.59 -12.94
CA ALA A 391 21.30 3.34 -14.36
C ALA A 391 22.06 2.02 -14.56
N VAL A 392 21.53 1.15 -15.40
CA VAL A 392 22.06 -0.16 -15.75
C VAL A 392 22.33 -0.17 -17.25
N ASP A 393 23.57 -0.46 -17.65
CA ASP A 393 23.95 -0.57 -19.06
C ASP A 393 23.44 -1.90 -19.64
N LEU A 394 22.79 -1.87 -20.81
CA LEU A 394 22.30 -3.09 -21.48
C LEU A 394 23.43 -3.98 -21.99
N ALA A 395 24.64 -3.43 -22.18
CA ALA A 395 25.82 -4.23 -22.47
C ALA A 395 26.31 -5.03 -21.24
N GLY A 396 25.79 -4.74 -20.05
CA GLY A 396 26.14 -5.38 -18.77
C GLY A 396 27.07 -4.49 -17.92
N GLY A 397 27.33 -4.97 -16.72
CA GLY A 397 28.14 -4.26 -15.72
C GLY A 397 27.36 -3.91 -14.45
N PRO A 398 28.01 -3.33 -13.43
CA PRO A 398 27.35 -2.99 -12.19
C PRO A 398 26.43 -1.77 -12.36
N PRO A 399 25.23 -1.78 -11.76
CA PRO A 399 24.35 -0.62 -11.72
C PRO A 399 25.02 0.58 -11.03
N ARG A 400 24.82 1.77 -11.59
CA ARG A 400 25.36 3.03 -11.08
C ARG A 400 24.22 3.86 -10.48
N ALA A 401 24.34 4.28 -9.22
CA ALA A 401 23.38 5.20 -8.62
C ALA A 401 23.39 6.56 -9.33
N VAL A 402 22.21 7.03 -9.70
CA VAL A 402 21.94 8.32 -10.39
C VAL A 402 21.37 9.34 -9.41
N VAL A 403 20.42 8.90 -8.56
CA VAL A 403 19.90 9.63 -7.40
C VAL A 403 20.06 8.71 -6.21
N GLY A 404 20.75 9.15 -5.16
CA GLY A 404 21.14 8.27 -4.04
C GLY A 404 20.37 8.51 -2.75
N ASP A 405 19.84 9.70 -2.52
CA ASP A 405 19.19 10.10 -1.27
C ASP A 405 17.67 10.13 -1.40
N GLY A 406 16.97 9.76 -0.33
CA GLY A 406 15.51 9.71 -0.28
C GLY A 406 14.91 8.48 -0.98
N ALA A 407 13.68 8.63 -1.45
CA ALA A 407 12.95 7.61 -2.18
C ALA A 407 12.49 8.12 -3.54
N VAL A 408 12.84 7.39 -4.59
CA VAL A 408 12.47 7.65 -5.99
C VAL A 408 11.40 6.64 -6.41
N SER A 409 10.37 7.12 -7.13
CA SER A 409 9.30 6.28 -7.69
C SER A 409 8.65 6.92 -8.92
N GLN A 410 7.82 6.17 -9.62
CA GLN A 410 7.04 6.60 -10.78
C GLN A 410 7.88 7.20 -11.91
N LEU A 411 8.83 6.41 -12.39
CA LEU A 411 9.78 6.80 -13.43
C LEU A 411 9.08 7.13 -14.76
N ARG A 412 9.42 8.28 -15.36
CA ARG A 412 8.96 8.67 -16.70
C ARG A 412 10.12 9.23 -17.51
N ARG A 413 10.07 9.01 -18.82
CA ARG A 413 11.05 9.60 -19.75
C ARG A 413 10.64 11.02 -20.15
N ALA A 414 11.54 11.98 -20.03
CA ALA A 414 11.35 13.37 -20.40
C ALA A 414 12.50 13.83 -21.31
N GLY A 415 12.45 13.44 -22.60
CA GLY A 415 13.53 13.68 -23.55
C GLY A 415 14.83 12.99 -23.12
N ASP A 416 15.86 13.77 -22.82
CA ASP A 416 17.17 13.36 -22.32
C ASP A 416 17.26 13.30 -20.79
N ARG A 417 16.11 13.36 -20.10
CA ARG A 417 16.02 13.30 -18.63
C ARG A 417 15.14 12.15 -18.17
N VAL A 418 15.35 11.69 -16.94
CA VAL A 418 14.44 10.84 -16.19
C VAL A 418 13.67 11.71 -15.21
N LEU A 419 12.35 11.66 -15.29
CA LEU A 419 11.41 12.30 -14.38
C LEU A 419 10.88 11.26 -13.39
N PHE A 420 10.64 11.66 -12.15
CA PHE A 420 10.20 10.78 -11.07
C PHE A 420 9.54 11.56 -9.93
N LEU A 421 8.87 10.87 -9.04
CA LEU A 421 8.52 11.37 -7.72
C LEU A 421 9.68 11.16 -6.76
N HIS A 422 9.95 12.16 -5.93
CA HIS A 422 11.03 12.15 -4.95
C HIS A 422 10.52 12.62 -3.59
N ASN A 423 10.80 11.84 -2.54
CA ASN A 423 10.44 12.15 -1.17
C ASN A 423 11.56 11.74 -0.19
N SER A 424 11.42 12.16 1.07
CA SER A 424 12.30 11.78 2.19
C SER A 424 11.54 11.87 3.51
N LEU A 425 12.17 11.54 4.64
CA LEU A 425 11.58 11.75 5.98
C LEU A 425 11.23 13.21 6.28
N ALA A 426 11.79 14.16 5.51
CA ALA A 426 11.58 15.59 5.72
C ALA A 426 10.53 16.22 4.77
N ALA A 427 10.13 15.53 3.71
CA ALA A 427 9.19 16.08 2.72
C ALA A 427 8.46 14.95 1.96
N PRO A 428 7.13 15.11 1.68
CA PRO A 428 6.39 14.21 0.80
C PRO A 428 6.83 14.38 -0.66
N ASP A 429 6.21 13.57 -1.54
CA ASP A 429 6.52 13.53 -2.96
C ASP A 429 6.39 14.91 -3.63
N GLU A 430 7.43 15.23 -4.39
CA GLU A 430 7.46 16.30 -5.40
C GLU A 430 7.97 15.72 -6.72
N ILE A 431 7.54 16.29 -7.84
CA ILE A 431 8.03 15.88 -9.16
C ILE A 431 9.44 16.43 -9.35
N ALA A 432 10.37 15.56 -9.64
CA ALA A 432 11.77 15.91 -9.92
C ALA A 432 12.26 15.25 -11.21
N SER A 433 13.38 15.70 -11.72
CA SER A 433 14.07 15.05 -12.84
C SER A 433 15.58 15.18 -12.72
N VAL A 434 16.28 14.26 -13.36
CA VAL A 434 17.74 14.23 -13.44
C VAL A 434 18.16 13.96 -14.89
N ASP A 435 19.32 14.43 -15.32
CA ASP A 435 19.90 14.01 -16.61
C ASP A 435 20.35 12.54 -16.56
N LEU A 436 20.63 11.94 -17.73
CA LEU A 436 20.99 10.52 -17.82
C LEU A 436 22.32 10.17 -17.14
N SER A 437 23.16 11.18 -16.82
CA SER A 437 24.43 11.00 -16.10
C SER A 437 24.28 11.00 -14.58
N GLY A 438 23.14 11.51 -14.06
CA GLY A 438 22.90 11.74 -12.64
C GLY A 438 23.22 13.16 -12.18
N GLY A 439 23.50 14.07 -13.12
CA GLY A 439 23.70 15.48 -12.85
C GLY A 439 22.40 16.29 -12.92
N ASP A 440 22.47 17.57 -12.56
CA ASP A 440 21.41 18.54 -12.76
C ASP A 440 20.03 18.08 -12.22
N LEU A 441 19.97 17.66 -10.95
CA LEU A 441 18.71 17.35 -10.27
C LEU A 441 17.84 18.60 -10.17
N ARG A 442 16.62 18.55 -10.73
CA ARG A 442 15.66 19.65 -10.73
C ARG A 442 14.35 19.21 -10.13
N THR A 443 13.78 20.03 -9.26
CA THR A 443 12.42 19.86 -8.73
C THR A 443 11.47 20.75 -9.52
N HIS A 444 10.36 20.20 -10.00
CA HIS A 444 9.38 20.86 -10.88
C HIS A 444 8.12 21.28 -10.13
N THR A 445 7.85 20.72 -8.96
CA THR A 445 6.73 21.08 -8.10
C THR A 445 7.22 21.42 -6.70
N ALA A 446 6.43 22.21 -5.97
CA ALA A 446 6.69 22.56 -4.57
C ALA A 446 5.33 22.78 -3.86
N VAL A 447 4.41 21.80 -4.05
CA VAL A 447 3.00 21.95 -3.69
C VAL A 447 2.81 22.11 -2.17
N ASN A 448 3.72 21.55 -1.38
CA ASN A 448 3.67 21.59 0.07
C ASN A 448 4.65 22.60 0.72
N ALA A 449 5.44 23.34 -0.06
CA ALA A 449 6.51 24.19 0.48
C ALA A 449 6.03 25.20 1.54
N ALA A 450 4.88 25.84 1.32
CA ALA A 450 4.31 26.80 2.25
C ALA A 450 3.85 26.14 3.57
N LYS A 451 3.29 24.93 3.51
CA LYS A 451 2.82 24.14 4.65
C LYS A 451 4.02 23.64 5.49
N LEU A 452 5.03 23.09 4.82
CA LEU A 452 6.24 22.58 5.45
C LEU A 452 7.11 23.68 6.09
N LYS A 453 7.04 24.91 5.56
CA LYS A 453 7.79 26.04 6.13
C LYS A 453 7.36 26.39 7.55
N VAL A 454 6.10 26.16 7.91
CA VAL A 454 5.54 26.52 9.22
C VAL A 454 5.44 25.34 10.17
N ALA A 455 5.42 24.11 9.66
CA ALA A 455 5.36 22.88 10.44
C ALA A 455 6.79 22.35 10.69
N ARG A 456 7.34 22.66 11.87
CA ARG A 456 8.73 22.27 12.23
C ARG A 456 8.81 20.76 12.47
N MET A 457 9.85 20.15 11.90
CA MET A 457 10.14 18.70 11.99
C MET A 457 11.39 18.41 12.82
N GLY A 458 11.46 17.19 13.34
CA GLY A 458 12.63 16.68 14.05
C GLY A 458 13.73 16.25 13.07
N GLU A 459 14.99 16.46 13.47
CA GLU A 459 16.15 15.99 12.73
C GLU A 459 16.27 14.46 12.83
N ALA A 460 16.44 13.79 11.70
CA ALA A 460 16.69 12.35 11.64
C ALA A 460 18.21 12.07 11.64
N LEU A 461 18.64 11.19 12.55
CA LEU A 461 20.03 10.75 12.70
C LEU A 461 20.14 9.28 12.31
N PRO A 462 21.15 8.89 11.51
CA PRO A 462 21.40 7.48 11.23
C PRO A 462 21.85 6.74 12.50
N LEU A 463 21.43 5.48 12.61
CA LEU A 463 21.85 4.56 13.65
C LEU A 463 22.46 3.32 13.01
N GLU A 464 23.65 2.93 13.44
CA GLU A 464 24.32 1.72 13.00
C GLU A 464 24.90 0.98 14.21
N PHE A 465 24.73 -0.33 14.23
CA PHE A 465 25.18 -1.19 15.33
C PHE A 465 25.39 -2.64 14.88
N VAL A 466 25.99 -3.45 15.73
CA VAL A 466 26.16 -4.89 15.51
C VAL A 466 24.93 -5.62 16.07
N GLY A 467 24.18 -6.30 15.20
CA GLY A 467 23.00 -7.08 15.54
C GLY A 467 23.25 -8.58 15.62
N ALA A 468 22.18 -9.34 15.37
CA ALA A 468 22.24 -10.81 15.28
C ALA A 468 23.26 -11.25 14.23
N ASN A 469 23.74 -12.47 14.34
CA ASN A 469 24.82 -13.02 13.48
C ASN A 469 26.11 -12.20 13.46
N LYS A 470 26.22 -11.11 14.20
CA LYS A 470 27.26 -10.07 14.13
C LYS A 470 27.19 -9.23 12.84
N ASP A 471 26.04 -9.20 12.19
CA ASP A 471 25.80 -8.37 11.02
C ASP A 471 25.61 -6.90 11.40
N THR A 472 25.95 -6.00 10.48
CA THR A 472 25.65 -4.59 10.63
C THR A 472 24.17 -4.34 10.39
N VAL A 473 23.49 -3.89 11.43
CA VAL A 473 22.08 -3.51 11.39
C VAL A 473 21.96 -1.98 11.43
N ARG A 474 20.97 -1.46 10.71
CA ARG A 474 20.76 -0.01 10.57
C ARG A 474 19.38 0.39 11.06
N GLY A 475 19.28 1.68 11.33
CA GLY A 475 18.05 2.32 11.75
C GLY A 475 18.17 3.83 11.75
N MET A 476 17.22 4.49 12.37
CA MET A 476 17.19 5.94 12.51
C MET A 476 16.71 6.35 13.88
N VAL A 477 17.21 7.48 14.37
CA VAL A 477 16.71 8.18 15.55
C VAL A 477 16.24 9.56 15.12
N VAL A 478 14.97 9.91 15.38
CA VAL A 478 14.44 11.24 15.07
C VAL A 478 14.34 12.04 16.38
N LYS A 479 14.97 13.21 16.40
CA LYS A 479 14.91 14.14 17.52
C LYS A 479 13.49 14.71 17.68
N PRO A 480 13.02 14.96 18.90
CA PRO A 480 11.80 15.73 19.09
C PRO A 480 11.98 17.15 18.52
N VAL A 481 10.87 17.76 18.10
CA VAL A 481 10.88 19.17 17.70
C VAL A 481 11.22 20.04 18.91
N ASP A 482 11.91 21.15 18.67
CA ASP A 482 12.43 22.03 19.73
C ASP A 482 13.38 21.32 20.71
N PHE A 483 14.24 20.46 20.15
CA PHE A 483 15.20 19.67 20.88
C PHE A 483 16.13 20.53 21.77
N ASP A 484 16.21 20.16 23.05
CA ASP A 484 17.11 20.74 24.04
C ASP A 484 18.06 19.65 24.58
N PRO A 485 19.36 19.71 24.32
CA PRO A 485 20.31 18.66 24.70
C PRO A 485 20.43 18.47 26.22
N SER A 486 19.95 19.41 27.06
CA SER A 486 19.95 19.27 28.49
C SER A 486 18.80 18.42 29.04
N LYS A 487 17.83 18.03 28.21
CA LYS A 487 16.65 17.28 28.60
C LYS A 487 16.74 15.81 28.22
N LYS A 488 15.96 14.97 28.90
CA LYS A 488 15.71 13.57 28.56
C LYS A 488 14.31 13.44 27.94
N TYR A 489 14.23 12.73 26.83
CA TYR A 489 12.99 12.60 26.07
C TYR A 489 12.44 11.18 26.11
N PRO A 490 11.11 11.02 26.26
CA PRO A 490 10.47 9.72 26.12
C PRO A 490 10.60 9.22 24.69
N VAL A 491 10.61 7.88 24.53
CA VAL A 491 10.90 7.22 23.25
C VAL A 491 9.67 6.49 22.72
N ALA A 492 9.27 6.82 21.49
CA ALA A 492 8.42 6.01 20.65
C ALA A 492 9.30 5.06 19.82
N PHE A 493 9.32 3.78 20.17
CA PHE A 493 10.10 2.74 19.50
C PHE A 493 9.22 2.08 18.44
N LEU A 494 9.39 2.47 17.17
CA LEU A 494 8.57 2.01 16.05
C LEU A 494 9.16 0.75 15.45
N ILE A 495 8.29 -0.26 15.24
CA ILE A 495 8.62 -1.56 14.64
C ILE A 495 7.80 -1.71 13.35
N HIS A 496 8.49 -1.82 12.19
CA HIS A 496 7.79 -1.91 10.91
C HIS A 496 7.12 -3.27 10.69
N GLY A 497 6.11 -3.27 9.84
CA GLY A 497 5.44 -4.46 9.32
C GLY A 497 6.20 -5.07 8.14
N GLY A 498 5.60 -6.07 7.55
CA GLY A 498 6.14 -6.93 6.51
C GLY A 498 5.99 -8.39 6.95
N PRO A 499 7.07 -9.06 7.40
CA PRO A 499 8.31 -8.53 7.96
C PRO A 499 9.31 -7.97 6.95
N GLN A 500 9.25 -8.40 5.69
CA GLN A 500 10.12 -7.91 4.64
C GLN A 500 9.69 -6.49 4.24
N GLY A 501 10.36 -5.49 4.80
CA GLY A 501 10.10 -4.08 4.62
C GLY A 501 11.24 -3.22 5.18
N SER A 502 11.06 -1.91 5.19
CA SER A 502 11.97 -0.95 5.82
C SER A 502 11.23 0.35 6.09
N PHE A 503 11.50 1.01 7.21
CA PHE A 503 11.06 2.40 7.38
C PHE A 503 11.76 3.32 6.37
N GLY A 504 13.07 3.22 6.28
CA GLY A 504 13.89 3.97 5.34
C GLY A 504 13.77 5.49 5.45
N ASN A 505 14.52 6.19 4.58
CA ASN A 505 14.44 7.66 4.40
C ASN A 505 13.34 7.97 3.37
N ARG A 506 12.07 7.77 3.77
CA ARG A 506 10.91 7.97 2.89
C ARG A 506 9.73 8.57 3.66
N TRP A 507 8.89 9.34 2.97
CA TRP A 507 7.68 9.88 3.54
C TRP A 507 6.60 8.80 3.72
N ASN A 508 5.91 8.83 4.84
CA ASN A 508 4.78 7.94 5.08
C ASN A 508 3.58 8.74 5.62
N PHE A 509 2.41 8.53 5.05
CA PHE A 509 1.17 9.19 5.49
C PHE A 509 0.43 8.44 6.61
N ARG A 510 0.96 7.32 7.09
CA ARG A 510 0.40 6.51 8.19
C ARG A 510 1.36 6.50 9.38
N TRP A 511 2.43 5.73 9.32
CA TRP A 511 3.46 5.63 10.35
C TRP A 511 4.57 6.67 10.12
N ASN A 512 4.23 7.96 10.33
CA ASN A 512 5.19 9.03 10.09
C ASN A 512 5.91 9.39 11.40
N PRO A 513 7.25 9.25 11.49
CA PRO A 513 8.00 9.57 12.71
C PRO A 513 7.90 11.05 13.12
N GLN A 514 7.64 11.96 12.17
CA GLN A 514 7.54 13.38 12.45
C GLN A 514 6.31 13.74 13.30
N THR A 515 5.22 12.95 13.25
CA THR A 515 4.05 13.17 14.10
C THR A 515 4.37 12.93 15.58
N TYR A 516 5.20 11.95 15.88
CA TYR A 516 5.68 11.68 17.25
C TYR A 516 6.73 12.70 17.67
N ALA A 517 7.66 13.05 16.76
CA ALA A 517 8.68 14.07 17.03
C ALA A 517 8.04 15.43 17.34
N GLY A 518 7.00 15.82 16.60
CA GLY A 518 6.23 17.03 16.85
C GLY A 518 5.44 17.01 18.15
N ALA A 519 5.03 15.83 18.62
CA ALA A 519 4.40 15.64 19.93
C ALA A 519 5.42 15.61 21.09
N GLY A 520 6.73 15.75 20.82
CA GLY A 520 7.79 15.83 21.82
C GLY A 520 8.41 14.49 22.22
N TYR A 521 8.19 13.45 21.43
CA TYR A 521 8.84 12.14 21.59
C TYR A 521 10.11 12.04 20.73
N ALA A 522 11.13 11.38 21.25
CA ALA A 522 12.16 10.82 20.40
C ALA A 522 11.61 9.58 19.67
N VAL A 523 12.01 9.37 18.41
CA VAL A 523 11.58 8.18 17.67
C VAL A 523 12.79 7.33 17.35
N VAL A 524 12.70 6.02 17.60
CA VAL A 524 13.73 5.03 17.22
C VAL A 524 13.10 4.01 16.28
N MET A 525 13.73 3.79 15.14
CA MET A 525 13.32 2.84 14.10
C MET A 525 14.49 1.96 13.73
N ILE A 526 14.28 0.64 13.64
CA ILE A 526 15.32 -0.34 13.33
C ILE A 526 14.87 -1.19 12.14
N ASP A 527 15.75 -1.34 11.14
CA ASP A 527 15.60 -2.28 10.05
C ASP A 527 16.28 -3.61 10.43
N PHE A 528 15.54 -4.45 11.15
CA PHE A 528 15.99 -5.74 11.68
C PHE A 528 16.17 -6.80 10.59
N HIS A 529 16.79 -7.95 10.89
CA HIS A 529 16.88 -9.10 9.98
C HIS A 529 15.49 -9.48 9.44
N GLY A 530 15.38 -9.59 8.12
CA GLY A 530 14.12 -9.66 7.38
C GLY A 530 13.84 -8.41 6.57
N SER A 531 14.40 -7.24 6.97
CA SER A 531 14.22 -5.98 6.24
C SER A 531 14.82 -6.05 4.84
N THR A 532 14.21 -5.28 3.92
CA THR A 532 14.62 -5.17 2.51
C THR A 532 15.70 -4.09 2.30
N GLY A 533 16.45 -4.20 1.20
CA GLY A 533 17.47 -3.21 0.85
C GLY A 533 18.87 -3.49 1.42
N TYR A 534 19.05 -4.59 2.15
CA TYR A 534 20.32 -4.98 2.80
C TYR A 534 20.95 -6.23 2.17
N GLY A 535 20.41 -6.69 1.04
CA GLY A 535 20.76 -7.93 0.35
C GLY A 535 19.79 -9.07 0.66
N GLN A 536 19.69 -10.04 -0.26
CA GLN A 536 18.70 -11.10 -0.15
C GLN A 536 18.93 -11.99 1.08
N ALA A 537 20.18 -12.25 1.45
CA ALA A 537 20.49 -13.05 2.64
C ALA A 537 19.98 -12.41 3.95
N PHE A 538 20.00 -11.07 4.04
CA PHE A 538 19.48 -10.34 5.18
C PHE A 538 17.93 -10.42 5.23
N THR A 539 17.29 -10.31 4.07
CA THR A 539 15.83 -10.45 3.92
C THR A 539 15.38 -11.88 4.26
N ASP A 540 16.09 -12.90 3.78
CA ASP A 540 15.77 -14.31 4.03
C ASP A 540 15.98 -14.76 5.49
N ALA A 541 16.80 -14.04 6.23
CA ALA A 541 17.22 -14.45 7.59
C ALA A 541 16.06 -14.55 8.60
N ILE A 542 14.90 -14.00 8.28
CA ILE A 542 13.71 -14.06 9.14
C ILE A 542 12.88 -15.32 8.94
N GLN A 543 13.03 -16.03 7.81
CA GLN A 543 12.28 -17.26 7.56
C GLN A 543 12.46 -18.26 8.73
N ASP A 544 11.34 -18.76 9.26
CA ASP A 544 11.31 -19.69 10.40
C ASP A 544 11.85 -19.07 11.72
N ASP A 545 12.02 -17.74 11.78
CA ASP A 545 12.67 -17.07 12.93
C ASP A 545 12.02 -15.69 13.27
N TRP A 546 10.72 -15.58 13.17
CA TRP A 546 9.99 -14.31 13.37
C TRP A 546 10.28 -13.63 14.71
N GLY A 547 10.43 -14.41 15.81
CA GLY A 547 10.67 -13.89 17.15
C GLY A 547 12.12 -13.98 17.61
N GLY A 548 13.05 -14.44 16.78
CA GLY A 548 14.46 -14.70 17.14
C GLY A 548 15.40 -13.55 16.77
N LYS A 549 16.01 -13.58 15.57
CA LYS A 549 16.96 -12.54 15.13
C LYS A 549 16.36 -11.14 15.14
N PRO A 550 15.12 -10.90 14.65
CA PRO A 550 14.53 -9.57 14.72
C PRO A 550 14.45 -9.02 16.15
N LEU A 551 14.06 -9.84 17.13
CA LEU A 551 14.05 -9.41 18.53
C LEU A 551 15.45 -9.12 19.06
N GLN A 552 16.48 -9.89 18.64
CA GLN A 552 17.88 -9.61 19.01
C GLN A 552 18.33 -8.27 18.45
N ASP A 553 18.01 -7.98 17.20
CA ASP A 553 18.33 -6.69 16.56
C ASP A 553 17.63 -5.53 17.23
N LEU A 554 16.34 -5.67 17.55
CA LEU A 554 15.57 -4.64 18.25
C LEU A 554 16.16 -4.35 19.63
N LYS A 555 16.58 -5.38 20.37
CA LYS A 555 17.27 -5.22 21.67
C LYS A 555 18.62 -4.52 21.52
N ALA A 556 19.44 -4.97 20.56
CA ALA A 556 20.74 -4.36 20.30
C ALA A 556 20.61 -2.92 19.79
N GLY A 557 19.63 -2.65 18.94
CA GLY A 557 19.36 -1.35 18.35
C GLY A 557 18.86 -0.33 19.39
N LEU A 558 17.95 -0.71 20.26
CA LEU A 558 17.52 0.18 21.37
C LEU A 558 18.70 0.47 22.30
N ALA A 559 19.50 -0.52 22.66
CA ALA A 559 20.69 -0.33 23.51
C ALA A 559 21.71 0.59 22.82
N ALA A 560 21.96 0.42 21.53
CA ALA A 560 22.84 1.28 20.74
C ALA A 560 22.31 2.72 20.68
N ALA A 561 21.02 2.92 20.41
CA ALA A 561 20.38 4.24 20.42
C ALA A 561 20.56 4.94 21.76
N LEU A 562 20.24 4.27 22.87
CA LEU A 562 20.40 4.81 24.23
C LEU A 562 21.87 5.13 24.59
N THR A 563 22.81 4.41 24.03
CA THR A 563 24.25 4.65 24.26
C THR A 563 24.78 5.80 23.39
N GLN A 564 24.37 5.87 22.12
CA GLN A 564 24.84 6.88 21.18
C GLN A 564 24.15 8.23 21.38
N GLN A 565 22.93 8.22 21.96
CA GLN A 565 22.07 9.39 22.17
C GLN A 565 21.70 9.51 23.66
N ASP A 566 22.56 10.15 24.45
CA ASP A 566 22.39 10.25 25.90
C ASP A 566 21.14 11.04 26.34
N TRP A 567 20.51 11.79 25.46
CA TRP A 567 19.27 12.52 25.69
C TRP A 567 18.00 11.63 25.60
N LEU A 568 18.09 10.38 25.17
CA LEU A 568 16.99 9.40 25.25
C LEU A 568 16.77 8.97 26.71
N ASP A 569 15.52 8.83 27.14
CA ASP A 569 15.18 8.36 28.49
C ASP A 569 14.91 6.85 28.48
N PRO A 570 15.82 6.02 29.01
CA PRO A 570 15.65 4.57 29.03
C PRO A 570 14.49 4.09 29.92
N THR A 571 13.96 4.95 30.79
CA THR A 571 12.86 4.62 31.69
C THR A 571 11.48 4.95 31.11
N ARG A 572 11.43 5.61 29.96
CA ARG A 572 10.20 6.07 29.30
C ARG A 572 10.18 5.66 27.83
N VAL A 573 10.06 4.37 27.57
CA VAL A 573 10.01 3.78 26.23
C VAL A 573 8.69 3.03 26.02
N CYS A 574 8.02 3.24 24.89
CA CYS A 574 6.87 2.47 24.44
C CYS A 574 7.17 1.84 23.08
N ALA A 575 6.87 0.55 22.89
CA ALA A 575 7.00 -0.12 21.61
C ALA A 575 5.67 -0.04 20.84
N LEU A 576 5.75 0.32 19.57
CA LEU A 576 4.61 0.48 18.67
C LEU A 576 4.87 -0.25 17.36
N GLY A 577 3.88 -0.98 16.85
CA GLY A 577 4.02 -1.64 15.56
C GLY A 577 2.70 -2.08 14.97
N ALA A 578 2.71 -2.29 13.65
CA ALA A 578 1.56 -2.79 12.90
C ALA A 578 1.92 -4.03 12.11
N SER A 579 0.94 -4.91 11.86
CA SER A 579 1.13 -6.13 11.09
C SER A 579 2.17 -7.06 11.74
N TYR A 580 3.24 -7.41 11.06
CA TYR A 580 4.39 -8.06 11.71
C TYR A 580 4.93 -7.23 12.89
N GLY A 581 4.99 -5.89 12.77
CA GLY A 581 5.38 -5.04 13.89
C GLY A 581 4.44 -5.18 15.09
N GLY A 582 3.14 -5.37 14.86
CA GLY A 582 2.15 -5.71 15.90
C GLY A 582 2.34 -7.12 16.47
N PHE A 583 2.71 -8.11 15.64
CA PHE A 583 3.17 -9.42 16.12
C PHE A 583 4.36 -9.26 17.08
N MET A 584 5.37 -8.49 16.68
CA MET A 584 6.56 -8.28 17.51
C MET A 584 6.21 -7.55 18.81
N VAL A 585 5.24 -6.63 18.81
CA VAL A 585 4.72 -6.01 20.04
C VAL A 585 4.08 -7.05 20.95
N ASN A 586 3.25 -7.97 20.41
CA ASN A 586 2.69 -9.09 21.17
C ASN A 586 3.78 -10.02 21.72
N TRP A 587 4.85 -10.27 20.95
CA TRP A 587 5.99 -11.09 21.35
C TRP A 587 6.83 -10.42 22.43
N ILE A 588 7.11 -9.11 22.30
CA ILE A 588 7.79 -8.28 23.30
C ILE A 588 7.06 -8.30 24.64
N ALA A 589 5.73 -8.31 24.65
CA ALA A 589 4.93 -8.33 25.88
C ALA A 589 5.29 -9.49 26.84
N SER A 590 5.83 -10.59 26.30
CA SER A 590 6.33 -11.74 27.10
C SER A 590 7.85 -11.83 27.12
N GLN A 591 8.54 -11.61 25.98
CA GLN A 591 9.96 -11.95 25.82
C GLN A 591 10.92 -10.80 26.22
N TRP A 592 10.40 -9.55 26.25
CA TRP A 592 11.24 -8.40 26.57
C TRP A 592 10.44 -7.24 27.23
N PRO A 593 9.60 -7.52 28.23
CA PRO A 593 8.73 -6.49 28.81
C PRO A 593 9.46 -5.44 29.63
N ASP A 594 10.65 -5.72 30.20
CA ASP A 594 11.33 -4.81 31.15
C ASP A 594 11.87 -3.52 30.53
N ALA A 595 11.98 -3.47 29.20
CA ALA A 595 12.44 -2.27 28.50
C ALA A 595 11.34 -1.22 28.26
N PHE A 596 10.07 -1.54 28.52
CA PHE A 596 8.96 -0.72 28.09
C PHE A 596 7.99 -0.36 29.22
N GLN A 597 7.34 0.79 29.10
CA GLN A 597 6.26 1.23 29.97
C GLN A 597 4.88 0.96 29.38
N CYS A 598 4.78 0.90 28.06
CA CYS A 598 3.55 0.62 27.32
C CYS A 598 3.81 0.01 25.95
N LEU A 599 2.75 -0.51 25.36
CA LEU A 599 2.73 -1.14 24.05
C LEU A 599 1.58 -0.60 23.21
N VAL A 600 1.77 -0.52 21.88
CA VAL A 600 0.72 -0.23 20.91
C VAL A 600 0.77 -1.30 19.82
N ASN A 601 -0.26 -2.13 19.76
CA ASN A 601 -0.43 -3.20 18.79
C ASN A 601 -1.53 -2.79 17.80
N HIS A 602 -1.16 -2.55 16.55
CA HIS A 602 -2.10 -2.33 15.46
C HIS A 602 -2.09 -3.55 14.54
N ASP A 603 -3.25 -4.17 14.35
CA ASP A 603 -3.49 -5.34 13.47
C ASP A 603 -2.39 -6.44 13.53
N GLY A 604 -1.82 -6.66 14.71
CA GLY A 604 -0.73 -7.62 14.89
C GLY A 604 -1.20 -9.05 15.05
N VAL A 605 -0.42 -10.00 14.51
CA VAL A 605 -0.66 -11.43 14.73
C VAL A 605 -0.51 -11.76 16.21
N PHE A 606 -1.54 -12.40 16.78
CA PHE A 606 -1.59 -12.86 18.17
C PHE A 606 -1.50 -14.38 18.26
N ASP A 607 -2.19 -15.11 17.36
CA ASP A 607 -2.18 -16.56 17.27
C ASP A 607 -1.88 -17.00 15.83
N ASN A 608 -0.70 -17.58 15.61
CA ASN A 608 -0.24 -18.04 14.30
C ASN A 608 -1.16 -19.14 13.70
N ARG A 609 -1.82 -19.96 14.55
CA ARG A 609 -2.81 -20.95 14.09
C ARG A 609 -4.03 -20.28 13.49
N MET A 610 -4.62 -19.34 14.24
CA MET A 610 -5.78 -18.59 13.76
C MET A 610 -5.42 -17.76 12.53
N MET A 611 -4.20 -17.18 12.49
CA MET A 611 -3.69 -16.47 11.34
C MET A 611 -3.69 -17.36 10.10
N TYR A 612 -3.09 -18.54 10.15
CA TYR A 612 -3.00 -19.46 9.03
C TYR A 612 -4.38 -19.85 8.45
N TYR A 613 -5.36 -20.17 9.35
CA TYR A 613 -6.68 -20.61 8.91
C TYR A 613 -7.64 -19.47 8.50
N ALA A 614 -7.28 -18.20 8.68
CA ALA A 614 -8.18 -17.09 8.49
C ALA A 614 -7.64 -15.96 7.61
N THR A 615 -6.32 -15.91 7.35
CA THR A 615 -5.72 -15.00 6.37
C THR A 615 -6.23 -15.30 4.96
N GLU A 616 -6.24 -14.30 4.10
CA GLU A 616 -6.70 -14.45 2.72
C GLU A 616 -5.59 -14.99 1.80
N GLU A 617 -4.32 -14.67 2.05
CA GLU A 617 -3.16 -15.15 1.28
C GLU A 617 -2.34 -16.17 2.08
N LEU A 618 -2.23 -17.39 1.56
CA LEU A 618 -1.55 -18.50 2.26
C LEU A 618 -0.07 -18.64 1.91
N TRP A 619 0.40 -18.05 0.80
CA TRP A 619 1.82 -18.17 0.39
C TRP A 619 2.77 -17.59 1.43
N PHE A 620 2.46 -16.46 2.08
CA PHE A 620 3.38 -15.88 3.05
C PHE A 620 3.50 -16.72 4.34
N PRO A 621 2.44 -17.18 5.03
CA PRO A 621 2.62 -18.05 6.20
C PRO A 621 3.21 -19.42 5.82
N GLU A 622 2.93 -19.96 4.65
CA GLU A 622 3.54 -21.21 4.20
C GLU A 622 5.03 -21.05 3.88
N TRP A 623 5.44 -19.93 3.29
CA TRP A 623 6.86 -19.62 3.11
C TRP A 623 7.57 -19.42 4.46
N GLU A 624 7.01 -18.58 5.32
CA GLU A 624 7.61 -18.20 6.60
C GLU A 624 7.76 -19.40 7.54
N HIS A 625 6.83 -20.35 7.53
CA HIS A 625 6.84 -21.54 8.39
C HIS A 625 7.12 -22.84 7.63
N LYS A 626 7.55 -22.76 6.35
CA LYS A 626 7.93 -23.90 5.48
C LYS A 626 6.80 -24.91 5.22
N GLY A 627 5.58 -24.44 5.12
CA GLY A 627 4.42 -25.24 4.73
C GLY A 627 3.17 -25.00 5.58
N PRO A 628 2.09 -25.72 5.27
CA PRO A 628 0.82 -25.53 5.94
C PRO A 628 0.87 -25.95 7.42
N TYR A 629 0.00 -25.35 8.23
CA TYR A 629 0.00 -25.52 9.69
C TYR A 629 -0.05 -27.01 10.12
N TRP A 630 -0.89 -27.83 9.49
CA TRP A 630 -1.01 -29.27 9.85
C TRP A 630 0.24 -30.10 9.54
N GLU A 631 1.13 -29.64 8.69
CA GLU A 631 2.41 -30.31 8.37
C GLU A 631 3.58 -29.72 9.18
N GLN A 632 3.50 -28.41 9.52
CA GLN A 632 4.58 -27.66 10.14
C GLN A 632 4.19 -27.05 11.50
N GLN A 633 3.30 -27.70 12.25
CA GLN A 633 2.76 -27.16 13.51
C GLN A 633 3.85 -26.62 14.46
N ALA A 634 4.94 -27.37 14.65
CA ALA A 634 6.01 -26.98 15.56
C ALA A 634 6.67 -25.64 15.16
N ARG A 635 6.75 -25.33 13.84
CA ARG A 635 7.31 -24.09 13.31
C ARG A 635 6.36 -22.93 13.53
N HIS A 636 5.08 -23.10 13.23
CA HIS A 636 4.05 -22.09 13.51
C HIS A 636 3.94 -21.77 15.01
N GLU A 637 4.20 -22.74 15.90
CA GLU A 637 4.11 -22.54 17.34
C GLU A 637 5.41 -22.01 17.98
N LEU A 638 6.53 -22.00 17.26
CA LEU A 638 7.85 -21.63 17.81
C LEU A 638 7.86 -20.22 18.39
N HIS A 639 7.29 -19.25 17.67
CA HIS A 639 7.19 -17.85 18.07
C HIS A 639 5.73 -17.40 18.11
N ASN A 640 4.85 -18.19 18.72
CA ASN A 640 3.42 -17.89 18.78
C ASN A 640 3.07 -17.13 20.07
N PRO A 641 2.70 -15.84 20.00
CA PRO A 641 2.48 -14.99 21.18
C PRO A 641 1.40 -15.53 22.13
N VAL A 642 0.34 -16.17 21.62
CA VAL A 642 -0.77 -16.70 22.43
C VAL A 642 -0.29 -17.70 23.48
N ASN A 643 0.80 -18.43 23.19
CA ASN A 643 1.36 -19.43 24.11
C ASN A 643 2.07 -18.82 25.34
N HIS A 644 2.25 -17.49 25.38
CA HIS A 644 2.99 -16.78 26.42
C HIS A 644 2.19 -15.68 27.11
N VAL A 645 0.88 -15.67 26.94
CA VAL A 645 -0.03 -14.66 27.51
C VAL A 645 0.06 -14.60 29.03
N ASP A 646 0.38 -15.71 29.70
CA ASP A 646 0.57 -15.79 31.15
C ASP A 646 1.72 -14.91 31.66
N GLN A 647 2.65 -14.51 30.79
CA GLN A 647 3.78 -13.61 31.10
C GLN A 647 3.49 -12.13 30.85
N TRP A 648 2.39 -11.81 30.17
CA TRP A 648 2.04 -10.43 29.81
C TRP A 648 1.72 -9.60 31.06
N ARG A 649 2.28 -8.39 31.15
CA ARG A 649 2.05 -7.45 32.26
C ARG A 649 2.02 -5.99 31.87
N LEU A 650 2.44 -5.66 30.63
CA LEU A 650 2.52 -4.27 30.18
C LEU A 650 1.16 -3.75 29.70
N PRO A 651 0.83 -2.49 29.99
CA PRO A 651 -0.31 -1.83 29.38
C PRO A 651 -0.22 -1.87 27.85
N MET A 652 -1.34 -2.18 27.17
CA MET A 652 -1.37 -2.29 25.72
C MET A 652 -2.61 -1.63 25.12
N LEU A 653 -2.40 -0.75 24.13
CA LEU A 653 -3.43 -0.28 23.20
C LEU A 653 -3.49 -1.24 22.03
N VAL A 654 -4.67 -1.77 21.73
CA VAL A 654 -4.93 -2.63 20.58
C VAL A 654 -5.76 -1.85 19.56
N ILE A 655 -5.37 -1.86 18.29
CA ILE A 655 -6.08 -1.18 17.20
C ILE A 655 -6.33 -2.17 16.07
N HIS A 656 -7.53 -2.15 15.43
CA HIS A 656 -7.85 -3.06 14.33
C HIS A 656 -8.92 -2.50 13.40
N GLY A 657 -8.76 -2.74 12.08
CA GLY A 657 -9.80 -2.53 11.07
C GLY A 657 -10.68 -3.78 10.92
N ALA A 658 -12.00 -3.63 10.88
CA ALA A 658 -12.91 -4.78 10.78
C ALA A 658 -12.96 -5.40 9.35
N LEU A 659 -12.45 -4.69 8.35
CA LEU A 659 -12.30 -5.21 6.99
C LEU A 659 -10.89 -5.74 6.70
N ASP A 660 -10.09 -5.94 7.73
CA ASP A 660 -8.77 -6.56 7.62
C ASP A 660 -8.90 -8.08 7.44
N TYR A 661 -8.67 -8.56 6.23
CA TYR A 661 -8.66 -9.98 5.92
C TYR A 661 -7.25 -10.54 5.76
N ARG A 662 -6.23 -9.69 5.77
CA ARG A 662 -4.81 -10.07 5.86
C ARG A 662 -4.50 -10.61 7.25
N ILE A 663 -4.76 -9.81 8.28
CA ILE A 663 -4.70 -10.20 9.70
C ILE A 663 -6.09 -9.98 10.29
N PRO A 664 -6.95 -11.01 10.31
CA PRO A 664 -8.34 -10.83 10.71
C PRO A 664 -8.52 -10.20 12.10
N ASP A 665 -9.56 -9.40 12.28
CA ASP A 665 -9.88 -8.64 13.50
C ASP A 665 -10.00 -9.51 14.76
N SER A 666 -10.28 -10.80 14.59
CA SER A 666 -10.25 -11.80 15.65
C SER A 666 -8.91 -11.87 16.39
N GLN A 667 -7.78 -11.52 15.73
CA GLN A 667 -6.46 -11.46 16.34
C GLN A 667 -6.41 -10.33 17.39
N GLY A 668 -6.86 -9.13 17.03
CA GLY A 668 -6.95 -8.01 17.96
C GLY A 668 -7.94 -8.25 19.10
N LEU A 669 -9.13 -8.80 18.78
CA LEU A 669 -10.13 -9.16 19.79
C LEU A 669 -9.60 -10.18 20.79
N ALA A 670 -8.85 -11.19 20.34
CA ALA A 670 -8.26 -12.21 21.19
C ALA A 670 -7.16 -11.64 22.10
N ALA A 671 -6.27 -10.79 21.56
CA ALA A 671 -5.25 -10.10 22.36
C ALA A 671 -5.88 -9.21 23.42
N PHE A 672 -6.89 -8.40 23.07
CA PHE A 672 -7.61 -7.56 24.01
C PHE A 672 -8.35 -8.36 25.09
N THR A 673 -8.99 -9.47 24.71
CA THR A 673 -9.64 -10.39 25.67
C THR A 673 -8.63 -10.94 26.68
N ALA A 674 -7.44 -11.35 26.23
CA ALA A 674 -6.38 -11.85 27.09
C ALA A 674 -5.93 -10.78 28.10
N LEU A 675 -5.69 -9.54 27.66
CA LEU A 675 -5.31 -8.39 28.48
C LEU A 675 -6.37 -8.11 29.56
N GLN A 676 -7.64 -7.99 29.15
CA GLN A 676 -8.76 -7.69 30.06
C GLN A 676 -8.97 -8.81 31.10
N ARG A 677 -8.93 -10.08 30.70
CA ARG A 677 -9.08 -11.22 31.63
C ARG A 677 -7.95 -11.31 32.66
N ARG A 678 -6.77 -10.82 32.30
CA ARG A 678 -5.61 -10.76 33.21
C ARG A 678 -5.57 -9.49 34.05
N GLY A 679 -6.53 -8.56 33.87
CA GLY A 679 -6.56 -7.27 34.58
C GLY A 679 -5.42 -6.33 34.19
N ILE A 680 -4.85 -6.49 32.98
CA ILE A 680 -3.81 -5.63 32.45
C ILE A 680 -4.47 -4.37 31.85
N PRO A 681 -4.02 -3.16 32.20
CA PRO A 681 -4.56 -1.93 31.64
C PRO A 681 -4.51 -1.95 30.10
N SER A 682 -5.65 -1.82 29.44
CA SER A 682 -5.72 -1.91 28.00
C SER A 682 -6.92 -1.16 27.44
N GLN A 683 -6.78 -0.69 26.21
CA GLN A 683 -7.82 -0.08 25.39
C GLN A 683 -7.86 -0.79 24.04
N MET A 684 -9.03 -0.77 23.40
CA MET A 684 -9.18 -1.26 22.02
C MET A 684 -9.89 -0.22 21.16
N LEU A 685 -9.27 0.15 20.05
CA LEU A 685 -9.83 1.02 19.00
C LEU A 685 -10.16 0.18 17.78
N VAL A 686 -11.43 0.13 17.39
CA VAL A 686 -11.90 -0.62 16.22
C VAL A 686 -12.44 0.35 15.18
N PHE A 687 -12.02 0.17 13.93
CA PHE A 687 -12.56 0.88 12.79
C PHE A 687 -13.44 -0.08 11.96
N PRO A 688 -14.77 0.07 11.98
CA PRO A 688 -15.68 -0.87 11.30
C PRO A 688 -15.59 -0.81 9.77
N ASP A 689 -14.98 0.22 9.22
CA ASP A 689 -14.94 0.56 7.81
C ASP A 689 -13.52 0.80 7.26
N GLU A 690 -12.49 0.32 7.96
CA GLU A 690 -11.09 0.29 7.52
C GLU A 690 -10.60 -1.16 7.37
N ASN A 691 -9.64 -1.33 6.46
CA ASN A 691 -8.94 -2.60 6.22
C ASN A 691 -7.65 -2.70 7.07
N HIS A 692 -6.63 -3.40 6.58
CA HIS A 692 -5.31 -3.51 7.18
C HIS A 692 -4.60 -2.13 7.32
N TRP A 693 -5.12 -1.10 6.64
CA TRP A 693 -4.61 0.27 6.69
C TRP A 693 -5.72 1.23 7.11
N VAL A 694 -5.39 2.20 7.96
CA VAL A 694 -6.31 3.31 8.31
C VAL A 694 -6.10 4.43 7.30
N LEU A 695 -7.03 4.58 6.35
CA LEU A 695 -6.87 5.42 5.17
C LEU A 695 -7.76 6.66 5.14
N LYS A 696 -8.93 6.59 5.80
CA LYS A 696 -9.86 7.72 5.83
C LYS A 696 -9.34 8.83 6.74
N PRO A 697 -9.41 10.10 6.34
CA PRO A 697 -8.81 11.21 7.07
C PRO A 697 -9.25 11.35 8.53
N ALA A 698 -10.55 11.25 8.81
CA ALA A 698 -11.08 11.34 10.17
C ALA A 698 -10.64 10.15 11.03
N ASN A 699 -10.56 8.94 10.45
CA ASN A 699 -10.07 7.75 11.13
C ASN A 699 -8.56 7.86 11.41
N SER A 700 -7.79 8.38 10.46
CA SER A 700 -6.36 8.66 10.65
C SER A 700 -6.13 9.65 11.79
N LEU A 701 -6.93 10.72 11.88
CA LEU A 701 -6.87 11.68 12.98
C LEU A 701 -7.16 10.99 14.33
N LEU A 702 -8.25 10.24 14.42
CA LEU A 702 -8.63 9.51 15.64
C LEU A 702 -7.56 8.49 16.04
N TRP A 703 -6.97 7.78 15.08
CA TRP A 703 -5.88 6.83 15.30
C TRP A 703 -4.68 7.49 15.96
N HIS A 704 -4.18 8.59 15.36
CA HIS A 704 -3.01 9.32 15.90
C HIS A 704 -3.30 9.95 17.27
N ASP A 705 -4.46 10.59 17.44
CA ASP A 705 -4.85 11.21 18.71
C ASP A 705 -4.94 10.15 19.83
N THR A 706 -5.48 8.96 19.51
CA THR A 706 -5.58 7.84 20.46
C THR A 706 -4.20 7.31 20.83
N VAL A 707 -3.31 7.10 19.84
CA VAL A 707 -1.94 6.62 20.08
C VAL A 707 -1.15 7.64 20.91
N LEU A 708 -1.18 8.93 20.56
CA LEU A 708 -0.47 9.97 21.30
C LEU A 708 -1.00 10.13 22.73
N SER A 709 -2.33 10.06 22.91
CA SER A 709 -2.94 10.07 24.25
C SER A 709 -2.51 8.86 25.10
N TRP A 710 -2.38 7.68 24.48
CA TRP A 710 -1.86 6.49 25.14
C TRP A 710 -0.41 6.66 25.57
N LEU A 711 0.46 7.18 24.69
CA LEU A 711 1.85 7.49 25.03
C LEU A 711 1.96 8.52 26.15
N ASP A 712 1.15 9.59 26.11
CA ASP A 712 1.10 10.61 27.15
C ASP A 712 0.73 10.02 28.52
N THR A 713 -0.21 9.09 28.55
CA THR A 713 -0.66 8.43 29.78
C THR A 713 0.46 7.65 30.48
N TRP A 714 1.32 6.99 29.70
CA TRP A 714 2.30 6.06 30.25
C TRP A 714 3.73 6.59 30.28
N LEU A 715 4.08 7.57 29.43
CA LEU A 715 5.44 8.05 29.27
C LEU A 715 5.67 9.46 29.84
N ARG A 716 4.64 10.28 30.00
CA ARG A 716 4.81 11.59 30.63
C ARG A 716 4.74 11.49 32.15
N PRO A 717 5.54 12.32 32.93
CA PRO A 717 5.41 12.38 34.36
C PRO A 717 3.97 12.75 34.72
N ARG A 718 3.37 12.00 35.64
CA ARG A 718 2.09 12.42 36.23
C ARG A 718 2.33 13.68 37.04
N PRO A 719 1.48 14.71 36.91
CA PRO A 719 1.63 15.96 37.68
C PRO A 719 1.60 15.72 39.20
#